data_f399096781223f60cd24533508466c73
#
_entry.id   f399096781223f60cd24533508466c73
#
_cell.length_a   1.000
_cell.length_b   1.000
_cell.length_c   1.000
_cell.angle_alpha   90.00
_cell.angle_beta   90.00
_cell.angle_gamma   90.00
#
_symmetry.space_group_name_H-M   'P 1'
#
loop_
_entity.id
_entity.type
_entity.pdbx_description
1 polymer ?
#
loop_
_entity_poly.entity_id
_entity_poly.type
_entity_poly.pdbx_seq_one_letter_code
_entity_poly.pdbx_strand_id
1 'polypeptide(L)'
;TTALISLGSLLLLVCDGGRALPEPQACGVVPEAWRFDCYPERGVVVTRELCEARNCCFIPASSSPPALGRNGVPWCFYPPGFPSYSLVSVNATDLGQTGTLVKTVKTYYPKDILTLQLGLLYETDNRLRVRITDPSESRFEVPIAVPKATEKASSPAYSVELSNEPFGIIVKRTSTGAVLLNTTVAPLFYCDQFLQLSSSLSSQYIYGLGEHRSSFLHDIHWNTLTMWARDVATSSLLPDHDSILYPLTNLYGVHPFYLAMDEGGTGTAHGFFLLNSNAMDVVLQPGPAITWRTIGGILDFYVFLGPDPTSVIGQYLEVVGYPAMPVYWALGYHLCRWGYGSSNATWDVVKNMRNYGIPQDVQWNDIDYMDRSLDFTFDPTAFSTLPDMVKDLHSHGQRYVMMLDPGISSVQPEGGYWPYDEGLRRGVFINHTDGSTLIGKVWPGLTAFPDFSDDVTHEWWYDNLKRFHDKVPFDGLWIDMNEPSSFVDGSTVGCPDTELENPPYTPGETHTHLSHLTSSHYNMHSLYGLLEAKASCPEAYVRKRAFVISRSTFPSQGQYSGHWLGDNRSHWKDMYTSIAGMLTFNLLGVPLVGADICGFSEQTEEELCVRWTQLGAFYPFTRNHNSIDQKPQDPPAFSPAARSAMKQSLLLRSSLFPLLYTLFHRAHTHGHTVARPLLFEFPKDVRTYGIDRQFLWGKSLMVTPVLDPGVDYVVGYFPQGLWYDYYTGDSIRSKGEELRLKAPLEHINLHLREGAVIPTQRPNTTLFVSSGQPLHLVSSLSEDGSAGGELFWDDGESIDTFETDQYAHVVFTVVKVPGSTNTITFTSSLPIASYITVETASFYGVKMEPTRVMVNSHDAAFTYRANQVRLGVRSQRLSVF
;
A
#
# COMPACT_ATOMS: atom_id res chain seq x y z
N THR A 1 -12.40 5.24 -93.39
CA THR A 1 -11.58 4.54 -92.49
C THR A 1 -10.84 5.49 -91.61
N THR A 2 -11.39 5.74 -90.46
CA THR A 2 -11.07 6.78 -89.50
C THR A 2 -10.08 6.29 -88.44
N ALA A 3 -9.02 7.00 -88.24
CA ALA A 3 -8.09 6.78 -87.13
C ALA A 3 -8.50 7.70 -85.98
N LEU A 4 -8.66 7.07 -84.77
CA LEU A 4 -8.83 7.78 -83.48
C LEU A 4 -7.47 7.78 -82.73
N ILE A 5 -7.02 9.00 -82.45
CA ILE A 5 -5.87 9.27 -81.59
C ILE A 5 -6.41 9.39 -80.13
N SER A 6 -5.93 8.52 -79.27
CA SER A 6 -6.22 8.56 -77.81
C SER A 6 -5.06 9.27 -77.10
N LEU A 7 -5.35 10.37 -76.42
CA LEU A 7 -4.47 11.04 -75.53
C LEU A 7 -4.44 10.21 -74.19
N GLY A 8 -3.29 9.69 -73.87
CA GLY A 8 -3.04 9.06 -72.60
C GLY A 8 -2.68 10.14 -71.57
N SER A 9 -3.49 10.30 -70.53
CA SER A 9 -3.17 11.06 -69.33
C SER A 9 -2.19 10.28 -68.45
N LEU A 10 -0.97 10.83 -68.30
CA LEU A 10 0.03 10.32 -67.38
C LEU A 10 -0.40 10.70 -65.93
N LEU A 11 -0.99 9.77 -65.19
CA LEU A 11 -1.11 9.90 -63.72
C LEU A 11 0.26 9.60 -63.11
N LEU A 12 0.88 10.62 -62.56
CA LEU A 12 2.00 10.46 -61.64
C LEU A 12 1.43 9.91 -60.31
N LEU A 13 1.59 8.61 -60.10
CA LEU A 13 1.50 8.02 -58.79
C LEU A 13 2.72 8.48 -57.97
N VAL A 14 2.52 9.42 -57.08
CA VAL A 14 3.44 9.68 -55.98
C VAL A 14 3.37 8.44 -55.07
N CYS A 15 4.32 7.53 -55.17
CA CYS A 15 4.54 6.51 -54.21
C CYS A 15 5.01 7.20 -52.92
N ASP A 16 4.10 7.31 -51.94
CA ASP A 16 4.50 7.51 -50.56
C ASP A 16 5.45 6.38 -50.18
N GLY A 17 6.70 6.73 -49.88
CA GLY A 17 7.74 5.80 -49.51
C GLY A 17 7.51 5.24 -48.11
N GLY A 18 6.46 4.47 -47.94
CA GLY A 18 6.28 3.62 -46.77
C GLY A 18 7.43 2.62 -46.71
N ARG A 19 8.27 2.71 -45.68
CA ARG A 19 9.27 1.66 -45.41
C ARG A 19 8.54 0.31 -45.32
N ALA A 20 8.99 -0.66 -46.09
CA ALA A 20 8.52 -2.03 -45.99
C ALA A 20 8.78 -2.56 -44.59
N LEU A 21 7.77 -3.15 -44.01
CA LEU A 21 7.87 -3.80 -42.71
C LEU A 21 8.81 -5.02 -42.78
N PRO A 22 9.52 -5.39 -41.69
CA PRO A 22 10.50 -6.45 -41.72
C PRO A 22 9.90 -7.79 -42.13
N GLU A 23 10.65 -8.55 -42.92
CA GLU A 23 10.20 -9.85 -43.46
C GLU A 23 9.93 -10.89 -42.34
N PRO A 24 9.04 -11.88 -42.58
CA PRO A 24 8.62 -12.90 -41.61
C PRO A 24 9.75 -13.75 -41.00
N GLN A 25 10.96 -13.73 -41.54
CA GLN A 25 12.11 -14.49 -41.05
C GLN A 25 12.61 -14.04 -39.66
N ALA A 26 12.34 -12.83 -39.23
CA ALA A 26 12.72 -12.34 -37.91
C ALA A 26 11.90 -12.95 -36.75
N CYS A 27 10.73 -13.53 -37.04
CA CYS A 27 9.80 -14.07 -36.04
C CYS A 27 10.31 -15.34 -35.34
N GLY A 28 11.01 -16.21 -36.06
CA GLY A 28 11.46 -17.52 -35.54
C GLY A 28 12.57 -17.46 -34.50
N VAL A 29 13.18 -16.30 -34.29
CA VAL A 29 14.29 -16.11 -33.33
C VAL A 29 13.86 -15.52 -31.99
N VAL A 30 12.55 -15.18 -31.81
CA VAL A 30 12.06 -14.59 -30.55
C VAL A 30 11.71 -15.71 -29.57
N PRO A 31 12.45 -15.86 -28.46
CA PRO A 31 12.10 -16.82 -27.42
C PRO A 31 10.71 -16.52 -26.82
N GLU A 32 9.98 -17.56 -26.39
CA GLU A 32 8.64 -17.38 -25.80
C GLU A 32 8.62 -16.35 -24.67
N ALA A 33 9.58 -16.39 -23.76
CA ALA A 33 9.73 -15.47 -22.64
C ALA A 33 9.83 -13.98 -23.04
N TRP A 34 10.20 -13.68 -24.28
CA TRP A 34 10.41 -12.33 -24.83
C TRP A 34 9.38 -11.94 -25.88
N ARG A 35 8.27 -12.69 -26.01
CA ARG A 35 7.18 -12.34 -26.91
C ARG A 35 6.31 -11.24 -26.30
N PHE A 36 6.38 -10.02 -26.83
CA PHE A 36 5.50 -8.92 -26.44
C PHE A 36 4.21 -8.98 -27.28
N ASP A 37 3.07 -9.04 -26.59
CA ASP A 37 1.76 -9.26 -27.19
C ASP A 37 1.36 -8.09 -28.11
N CYS A 38 1.08 -8.43 -29.37
CA CYS A 38 0.64 -7.49 -30.41
C CYS A 38 -0.89 -7.40 -30.51
N TYR A 39 -1.62 -8.32 -29.91
CA TYR A 39 -3.09 -8.36 -29.97
C TYR A 39 -3.67 -8.49 -28.55
N PRO A 40 -3.50 -7.47 -27.71
CA PRO A 40 -3.87 -7.54 -26.30
C PRO A 40 -5.37 -7.43 -26.03
N GLU A 41 -6.19 -7.11 -27.06
CA GLU A 41 -7.62 -6.93 -26.91
C GLU A 41 -8.29 -8.24 -26.48
N ARG A 42 -9.20 -8.14 -25.54
CA ARG A 42 -9.90 -9.28 -24.95
C ARG A 42 -11.17 -9.64 -25.74
N GLY A 43 -11.65 -10.87 -25.57
CA GLY A 43 -12.89 -11.34 -26.23
C GLY A 43 -12.74 -11.71 -27.71
N VAL A 44 -11.55 -11.61 -28.29
CA VAL A 44 -11.26 -11.94 -29.68
C VAL A 44 -10.38 -13.20 -29.74
N VAL A 45 -10.78 -14.20 -30.52
CA VAL A 45 -9.89 -15.32 -30.88
C VAL A 45 -8.91 -14.81 -31.92
N VAL A 46 -7.66 -14.65 -31.56
CA VAL A 46 -6.61 -14.14 -32.46
C VAL A 46 -6.24 -15.22 -33.47
N THR A 47 -6.61 -15.00 -34.73
CA THR A 47 -6.19 -15.85 -35.84
C THR A 47 -4.87 -15.35 -36.43
N ARG A 48 -4.26 -16.23 -37.29
CA ARG A 48 -3.06 -15.84 -38.04
C ARG A 48 -3.31 -14.59 -38.91
N GLU A 49 -4.44 -14.54 -39.60
CA GLU A 49 -4.80 -13.44 -40.48
C GLU A 49 -4.98 -12.13 -39.74
N LEU A 50 -5.62 -12.16 -38.57
CA LEU A 50 -5.78 -10.96 -37.72
C LEU A 50 -4.43 -10.47 -37.19
N CYS A 51 -3.55 -11.37 -36.82
CA CYS A 51 -2.22 -11.06 -36.33
C CYS A 51 -1.31 -10.46 -37.42
N GLU A 52 -1.26 -11.14 -38.58
CA GLU A 52 -0.46 -10.72 -39.73
C GLU A 52 -0.98 -9.40 -40.36
N ALA A 53 -2.28 -9.10 -40.27
CA ALA A 53 -2.84 -7.81 -40.64
C ALA A 53 -2.28 -6.63 -39.83
N ARG A 54 -1.76 -6.90 -38.60
CA ARG A 54 -1.03 -5.93 -37.78
C ARG A 54 0.48 -5.95 -38.03
N ASN A 55 0.95 -6.71 -38.99
CA ASN A 55 2.37 -6.94 -39.29
C ASN A 55 3.12 -7.59 -38.12
N CYS A 56 2.44 -8.43 -37.33
CA CYS A 56 2.97 -9.15 -36.19
C CYS A 56 3.24 -10.61 -36.52
N CYS A 57 4.05 -11.25 -35.69
CA CYS A 57 4.40 -12.66 -35.81
C CYS A 57 3.31 -13.52 -35.20
N PHE A 58 2.87 -14.59 -35.93
CA PHE A 58 1.95 -15.58 -35.39
C PHE A 58 2.65 -16.95 -35.29
N ILE A 59 3.03 -17.34 -34.08
CA ILE A 59 3.66 -18.64 -33.80
C ILE A 59 3.00 -19.25 -32.56
N PRO A 60 2.33 -20.40 -32.65
CA PRO A 60 1.78 -21.09 -31.48
C PRO A 60 2.86 -21.33 -30.42
N ALA A 61 2.49 -21.24 -29.14
CA ALA A 61 3.39 -21.58 -28.05
C ALA A 61 3.48 -23.10 -27.88
N SER A 62 4.64 -23.59 -27.44
CA SER A 62 4.92 -25.01 -27.28
C SER A 62 4.13 -25.68 -26.15
N SER A 63 3.68 -24.88 -25.15
CA SER A 63 3.14 -25.36 -23.87
C SER A 63 1.69 -24.96 -23.54
N SER A 64 0.99 -24.24 -24.43
CA SER A 64 -0.34 -23.72 -24.09
C SER A 64 -1.39 -23.97 -25.20
N PRO A 65 -2.63 -24.35 -24.83
CA PRO A 65 -3.76 -24.24 -25.76
C PRO A 65 -3.90 -22.78 -26.21
N PRO A 66 -4.59 -22.49 -27.36
CA PRO A 66 -4.77 -21.13 -27.83
C PRO A 66 -5.34 -20.30 -26.69
N ALA A 67 -4.51 -19.38 -26.17
CA ALA A 67 -4.92 -18.52 -25.08
C ALA A 67 -6.02 -17.61 -25.62
N LEU A 68 -7.23 -17.80 -25.13
CA LEU A 68 -8.29 -16.81 -25.19
C LEU A 68 -7.85 -15.60 -24.37
N GLY A 69 -6.90 -14.81 -24.86
CA GLY A 69 -6.51 -13.51 -24.32
C GLY A 69 -6.14 -13.41 -22.83
N ARG A 70 -5.82 -14.51 -22.14
CA ARG A 70 -5.57 -14.51 -20.69
C ARG A 70 -4.38 -15.39 -20.33
N ASN A 71 -3.47 -14.83 -19.53
CA ASN A 71 -2.37 -15.49 -18.83
C ASN A 71 -1.68 -16.62 -19.61
N GLY A 72 -0.74 -16.26 -20.48
CA GLY A 72 0.07 -17.20 -21.21
C GLY A 72 0.92 -16.58 -22.29
N VAL A 73 1.75 -17.41 -22.92
CA VAL A 73 2.63 -16.97 -24.00
C VAL A 73 1.82 -16.44 -25.18
N PRO A 74 2.02 -15.19 -25.65
CA PRO A 74 1.32 -14.67 -26.81
C PRO A 74 1.69 -15.45 -28.07
N TRP A 75 0.67 -15.84 -28.84
CA TRP A 75 0.88 -16.44 -30.17
C TRP A 75 1.06 -15.37 -31.23
N CYS A 76 0.47 -14.17 -31.00
CA CYS A 76 0.64 -12.98 -31.81
C CYS A 76 1.52 -11.98 -31.07
N PHE A 77 2.72 -11.68 -31.60
CA PHE A 77 3.69 -10.86 -30.91
C PHE A 77 4.47 -9.97 -31.87
N TYR A 78 5.06 -8.90 -31.36
CA TYR A 78 5.86 -7.98 -32.20
C TYR A 78 7.16 -8.63 -32.66
N PRO A 79 7.52 -8.51 -33.96
CA PRO A 79 8.86 -8.87 -34.44
C PRO A 79 9.90 -7.89 -33.87
N PRO A 80 11.18 -8.30 -33.75
CA PRO A 80 12.27 -7.39 -33.38
C PRO A 80 12.33 -6.18 -34.30
N GLY A 81 12.53 -5.00 -33.72
CA GLY A 81 12.62 -3.74 -34.48
C GLY A 81 11.30 -3.28 -35.07
N PHE A 82 10.15 -3.71 -34.56
CA PHE A 82 8.84 -3.23 -34.98
C PHE A 82 8.81 -1.70 -34.93
N PRO A 83 8.39 -1.00 -36.02
CA PRO A 83 8.46 0.47 -36.10
C PRO A 83 7.50 1.12 -35.10
N SER A 84 7.97 2.23 -34.53
CA SER A 84 7.25 2.98 -33.49
C SER A 84 7.43 4.48 -33.70
N TYR A 85 8.25 5.12 -32.88
CA TYR A 85 8.67 6.50 -33.00
C TYR A 85 10.16 6.58 -33.30
N SER A 86 10.59 7.66 -33.99
CA SER A 86 12.00 8.04 -34.13
C SER A 86 12.27 9.29 -33.30
N LEU A 87 13.39 9.33 -32.61
CA LEU A 87 13.91 10.51 -31.92
C LEU A 87 14.62 11.41 -32.94
N VAL A 88 14.01 12.54 -33.29
CA VAL A 88 14.51 13.44 -34.36
C VAL A 88 15.33 14.62 -33.82
N SER A 89 15.19 14.97 -32.56
CA SER A 89 15.99 16.01 -31.91
C SER A 89 16.17 15.75 -30.41
N VAL A 90 17.31 16.17 -29.87
CA VAL A 90 17.58 16.21 -28.43
C VAL A 90 18.26 17.53 -28.11
N ASN A 91 17.78 18.26 -27.14
CA ASN A 91 18.32 19.51 -26.66
C ASN A 91 18.56 19.43 -25.14
N ALA A 92 19.69 20.00 -24.70
CA ALA A 92 19.96 20.15 -23.27
C ALA A 92 19.05 21.23 -22.67
N THR A 93 18.66 21.03 -21.40
CA THR A 93 17.94 22.01 -20.58
C THR A 93 18.62 22.15 -19.23
N ASP A 94 18.24 23.16 -18.46
CA ASP A 94 18.79 23.37 -17.10
C ASP A 94 18.52 22.18 -16.16
N LEU A 95 17.44 21.42 -16.38
CA LEU A 95 17.06 20.27 -15.56
C LEU A 95 17.42 18.90 -16.17
N GLY A 96 17.92 18.87 -17.41
CA GLY A 96 18.23 17.61 -18.08
C GLY A 96 18.23 17.70 -19.59
N GLN A 97 17.29 17.05 -20.25
CA GLN A 97 17.18 17.03 -21.72
C GLN A 97 15.72 17.05 -22.14
N THR A 98 15.46 17.60 -23.33
CA THR A 98 14.19 17.50 -24.03
C THR A 98 14.39 16.95 -25.42
N GLY A 99 13.45 16.18 -25.93
CA GLY A 99 13.53 15.57 -27.26
C GLY A 99 12.21 15.60 -27.99
N THR A 100 12.25 15.50 -29.32
CA THR A 100 11.05 15.37 -30.17
C THR A 100 11.02 13.99 -30.77
N LEU A 101 9.90 13.29 -30.59
CA LEU A 101 9.64 11.98 -31.17
C LEU A 101 8.62 12.14 -32.32
N VAL A 102 8.88 11.50 -33.44
CA VAL A 102 7.98 11.50 -34.58
C VAL A 102 7.61 10.07 -34.94
N LYS A 103 6.30 9.82 -35.11
CA LYS A 103 5.79 8.50 -35.45
C LYS A 103 6.25 8.09 -36.84
N THR A 104 6.78 6.87 -36.97
CA THR A 104 7.31 6.36 -38.24
C THR A 104 6.29 5.62 -39.07
N VAL A 105 5.31 4.98 -38.41
CA VAL A 105 4.25 4.18 -39.06
C VAL A 105 2.95 4.36 -38.28
N LYS A 106 1.82 4.49 -38.97
CA LYS A 106 0.49 4.49 -38.35
C LYS A 106 0.21 3.13 -37.69
N THR A 107 -0.40 3.16 -36.53
CA THR A 107 -0.83 1.94 -35.84
C THR A 107 -2.24 1.55 -36.29
N TYR A 108 -2.67 0.41 -35.83
CA TYR A 108 -4.05 -0.06 -35.99
C TYR A 108 -5.02 0.53 -34.95
N TYR A 109 -4.50 1.27 -33.98
CA TYR A 109 -5.32 2.01 -33.01
C TYR A 109 -5.77 3.36 -33.61
N PRO A 110 -6.98 3.82 -33.27
CA PRO A 110 -7.47 5.11 -33.74
C PRO A 110 -6.71 6.28 -33.07
N LYS A 111 -6.70 7.43 -33.72
CA LYS A 111 -6.19 8.70 -33.20
C LYS A 111 -4.74 8.63 -32.71
N ASP A 112 -3.85 8.14 -33.57
CA ASP A 112 -2.40 8.17 -33.33
C ASP A 112 -1.92 9.60 -33.08
N ILE A 113 -1.14 9.83 -32.03
CA ILE A 113 -0.42 11.09 -31.82
C ILE A 113 0.89 11.05 -32.60
N LEU A 114 1.04 11.91 -33.60
CA LEU A 114 2.14 11.83 -34.57
C LEU A 114 3.45 12.39 -34.05
N THR A 115 3.38 13.40 -33.19
CA THR A 115 4.55 14.05 -32.59
C THR A 115 4.43 14.04 -31.07
N LEU A 116 5.48 13.64 -30.39
CA LEU A 116 5.54 13.64 -28.91
C LEU A 116 6.71 14.47 -28.44
N GLN A 117 6.57 15.06 -27.27
CA GLN A 117 7.61 15.73 -26.53
C GLN A 117 8.16 14.79 -25.45
N LEU A 118 9.47 14.49 -25.50
CA LEU A 118 10.20 13.79 -24.45
C LEU A 118 10.81 14.82 -23.49
N GLY A 119 10.63 14.62 -22.19
CA GLY A 119 11.35 15.32 -21.13
C GLY A 119 12.11 14.32 -20.27
N LEU A 120 13.43 14.52 -20.11
CA LEU A 120 14.28 13.79 -19.16
C LEU A 120 14.72 14.78 -18.09
N LEU A 121 14.25 14.60 -16.87
CA LEU A 121 14.48 15.47 -15.72
C LEU A 121 15.39 14.73 -14.73
N TYR A 122 16.62 15.19 -14.58
CA TYR A 122 17.61 14.64 -13.64
C TYR A 122 17.39 15.32 -12.28
N GLU A 123 16.32 14.92 -11.57
CA GLU A 123 15.82 15.66 -10.40
C GLU A 123 16.76 15.59 -9.18
N THR A 124 17.27 14.38 -8.88
CA THR A 124 18.29 14.18 -7.84
C THR A 124 19.32 13.13 -8.29
N ASP A 125 20.38 12.96 -7.52
CA ASP A 125 21.39 11.93 -7.83
C ASP A 125 20.81 10.50 -7.85
N ASN A 126 19.65 10.29 -7.22
CA ASN A 126 18.97 8.99 -7.14
C ASN A 126 17.56 8.98 -7.74
N ARG A 127 17.10 10.05 -8.38
CA ARG A 127 15.76 10.14 -8.96
C ARG A 127 15.77 10.76 -10.36
N LEU A 128 15.36 9.96 -11.34
CA LEU A 128 15.12 10.37 -12.73
C LEU A 128 13.62 10.45 -12.95
N ARG A 129 13.12 11.54 -13.56
CA ARG A 129 11.73 11.63 -14.06
C ARG A 129 11.75 11.68 -15.57
N VAL A 130 10.87 10.92 -16.20
CA VAL A 130 10.69 10.88 -17.65
C VAL A 130 9.25 11.23 -17.96
N ARG A 131 9.05 12.21 -18.86
CA ARG A 131 7.73 12.61 -19.34
C ARG A 131 7.65 12.50 -20.85
N ILE A 132 6.61 11.82 -21.34
CA ILE A 132 6.29 11.76 -22.77
C ILE A 132 4.88 12.29 -22.91
N THR A 133 4.74 13.41 -23.61
CA THR A 133 3.50 14.20 -23.72
C THR A 133 3.17 14.53 -25.16
N ASP A 134 1.91 14.86 -25.40
CA ASP A 134 1.46 15.46 -26.67
C ASP A 134 1.71 16.98 -26.62
N PRO A 135 2.55 17.55 -27.53
CA PRO A 135 2.79 18.98 -27.55
C PRO A 135 1.63 19.79 -28.20
N SER A 136 0.69 19.12 -28.85
CA SER A 136 -0.40 19.77 -29.57
C SER A 136 -1.65 19.97 -28.71
N GLU A 137 -1.86 19.11 -27.71
CA GLU A 137 -3.03 19.14 -26.83
C GLU A 137 -2.64 18.86 -25.37
N SER A 138 -3.31 19.57 -24.45
CA SER A 138 -3.17 19.28 -23.02
C SER A 138 -3.94 18.03 -22.68
N ARG A 139 -3.23 17.00 -22.22
CA ARG A 139 -3.82 15.75 -21.72
C ARG A 139 -3.93 15.79 -20.19
N PHE A 140 -4.77 14.92 -19.65
CA PHE A 140 -4.91 14.80 -18.19
C PHE A 140 -3.59 14.40 -17.52
N GLU A 141 -3.27 15.13 -16.45
CA GLU A 141 -2.17 14.80 -15.51
C GLU A 141 -2.75 14.64 -14.12
N VAL A 142 -2.23 13.66 -13.37
CA VAL A 142 -2.73 13.35 -12.03
C VAL A 142 -2.52 14.54 -11.08
N PRO A 143 -3.56 15.05 -10.43
CA PRO A 143 -3.51 16.29 -9.65
C PRO A 143 -2.97 16.08 -8.21
N ILE A 144 -1.85 15.37 -8.06
CA ILE A 144 -1.14 15.28 -6.78
C ILE A 144 0.06 16.21 -6.75
N ALA A 145 0.39 16.70 -5.57
CA ALA A 145 1.57 17.53 -5.40
C ALA A 145 2.84 16.66 -5.50
N VAL A 146 3.69 16.96 -6.48
CA VAL A 146 4.99 16.32 -6.62
C VAL A 146 6.12 17.34 -6.49
N PRO A 147 7.32 16.97 -6.03
CA PRO A 147 8.46 17.85 -5.95
C PRO A 147 8.79 18.47 -7.32
N LYS A 148 9.19 19.74 -7.31
CA LYS A 148 9.69 20.42 -8.53
C LYS A 148 11.19 20.63 -8.37
N ALA A 149 11.98 19.97 -9.20
CA ALA A 149 13.41 20.20 -9.25
C ALA A 149 13.69 21.66 -9.69
N THR A 150 14.60 22.31 -9.00
CA THR A 150 15.05 23.68 -9.31
C THR A 150 16.41 23.71 -10.00
N GLU A 151 17.17 22.59 -9.88
CA GLU A 151 18.47 22.39 -10.49
C GLU A 151 18.65 20.92 -10.90
N LYS A 152 19.53 20.68 -11.83
CA LYS A 152 19.90 19.34 -12.30
C LYS A 152 20.78 18.64 -11.28
N ALA A 153 20.57 17.33 -11.07
CA ALA A 153 21.46 16.47 -10.29
C ALA A 153 22.93 16.62 -10.71
N SER A 154 23.80 16.78 -9.72
CA SER A 154 25.23 17.05 -9.94
C SER A 154 26.07 15.79 -10.15
N SER A 155 25.66 14.66 -9.54
CA SER A 155 26.38 13.39 -9.60
C SER A 155 25.42 12.20 -9.68
N PRO A 156 24.67 12.05 -10.78
CA PRO A 156 23.64 11.00 -10.89
C PRO A 156 24.23 9.60 -10.70
N ALA A 157 23.59 8.81 -9.84
CA ALA A 157 23.90 7.38 -9.68
C ALA A 157 23.42 6.54 -10.88
N TYR A 158 22.90 7.19 -11.90
CA TYR A 158 22.37 6.59 -13.13
C TYR A 158 22.93 7.28 -14.38
N SER A 159 22.93 6.56 -15.50
CA SER A 159 23.11 7.11 -16.83
C SER A 159 21.93 6.76 -17.71
N VAL A 160 21.61 7.65 -18.66
CA VAL A 160 20.51 7.48 -19.63
C VAL A 160 21.08 7.42 -21.02
N GLU A 161 20.77 6.36 -21.75
CA GLU A 161 21.10 6.20 -23.17
C GLU A 161 19.79 6.22 -23.97
N LEU A 162 19.79 6.87 -25.11
CA LEU A 162 18.63 6.96 -26.01
C LEU A 162 18.91 6.21 -27.30
N SER A 163 17.96 5.37 -27.72
CA SER A 163 17.93 4.80 -29.07
C SER A 163 17.10 5.71 -29.98
N ASN A 164 17.57 5.97 -31.19
CA ASN A 164 16.89 6.87 -32.10
C ASN A 164 15.77 6.18 -32.91
N GLU A 165 15.98 4.96 -33.40
CA GLU A 165 15.04 4.27 -34.27
C GLU A 165 15.17 2.73 -34.15
N PRO A 166 14.17 2.00 -33.62
CA PRO A 166 13.01 2.57 -32.92
C PRO A 166 13.47 3.32 -31.66
N PHE A 167 12.69 4.35 -31.28
CA PHE A 167 12.94 5.11 -30.07
C PHE A 167 12.91 4.21 -28.82
N GLY A 168 13.86 4.42 -27.92
CA GLY A 168 13.88 3.75 -26.63
C GLY A 168 14.79 4.44 -25.62
N ILE A 169 14.54 4.15 -24.35
CA ILE A 169 15.28 4.69 -23.21
C ILE A 169 15.93 3.53 -22.47
N ILE A 170 17.23 3.65 -22.18
CA ILE A 170 17.98 2.70 -21.37
C ILE A 170 18.52 3.43 -20.16
N VAL A 171 18.12 3.01 -18.96
CA VAL A 171 18.63 3.55 -17.69
C VAL A 171 19.54 2.50 -17.07
N LYS A 172 20.77 2.92 -16.72
CA LYS A 172 21.77 2.06 -16.11
C LYS A 172 22.22 2.62 -14.77
N ARG A 173 22.52 1.76 -13.82
CA ARG A 173 23.19 2.12 -12.56
C ARG A 173 24.66 2.42 -12.85
N THR A 174 25.12 3.63 -12.53
CA THR A 174 26.50 4.09 -12.84
C THR A 174 27.56 3.24 -12.16
N SER A 175 27.32 2.80 -10.92
CA SER A 175 28.31 2.05 -10.12
C SER A 175 28.58 0.63 -10.61
N THR A 176 27.61 -0.01 -11.30
CA THR A 176 27.68 -1.42 -11.71
C THR A 176 27.52 -1.62 -13.20
N GLY A 177 27.00 -0.63 -13.94
CA GLY A 177 26.58 -0.78 -15.33
C GLY A 177 25.29 -1.60 -15.52
N ALA A 178 24.65 -2.04 -14.44
CA ALA A 178 23.42 -2.84 -14.53
C ALA A 178 22.29 -2.05 -15.22
N VAL A 179 21.59 -2.70 -16.14
CA VAL A 179 20.44 -2.14 -16.85
C VAL A 179 19.23 -2.26 -15.91
N LEU A 180 18.67 -1.12 -15.52
CA LEU A 180 17.49 -1.04 -14.65
C LEU A 180 16.19 -0.94 -15.47
N LEU A 181 16.24 -0.24 -16.58
CA LEU A 181 15.14 -0.03 -17.51
C LEU A 181 15.69 -0.10 -18.94
N ASN A 182 15.01 -0.82 -19.82
CA ASN A 182 15.31 -0.80 -21.26
C ASN A 182 14.02 -0.90 -22.06
N THR A 183 13.58 0.18 -22.67
CA THR A 183 12.33 0.23 -23.42
C THR A 183 12.48 -0.09 -24.90
N THR A 184 13.69 -0.43 -25.37
CA THR A 184 13.93 -0.83 -26.78
C THR A 184 13.36 -2.22 -27.11
N VAL A 185 12.89 -2.96 -26.10
CA VAL A 185 12.45 -4.37 -26.21
C VAL A 185 11.12 -4.53 -26.95
N ALA A 186 10.28 -3.48 -26.98
CA ALA A 186 9.00 -3.48 -27.69
C ALA A 186 8.62 -2.05 -28.12
N PRO A 187 7.68 -1.91 -29.09
CA PRO A 187 7.30 -0.59 -29.60
C PRO A 187 6.57 0.25 -28.54
N LEU A 188 6.84 1.56 -28.53
CA LEU A 188 6.04 2.56 -27.83
C LEU A 188 4.77 2.84 -28.63
N PHE A 189 3.61 2.74 -27.97
CA PHE A 189 2.33 3.22 -28.51
C PHE A 189 1.87 4.46 -27.75
N TYR A 190 1.36 5.42 -28.50
CA TYR A 190 0.78 6.64 -27.90
C TYR A 190 -0.34 7.15 -28.82
N CYS A 191 -1.54 6.75 -28.49
CA CYS A 191 -2.78 7.13 -29.13
C CYS A 191 -3.66 7.90 -28.13
N ASP A 192 -4.82 8.39 -28.54
CA ASP A 192 -5.71 9.12 -27.65
C ASP A 192 -6.09 8.29 -26.40
N GLN A 193 -6.64 7.10 -26.63
CA GLN A 193 -7.10 6.19 -25.54
C GLN A 193 -6.30 4.89 -25.45
N PHE A 194 -5.07 4.86 -25.92
CA PHE A 194 -4.17 3.71 -25.75
C PHE A 194 -2.71 4.12 -25.72
N LEU A 195 -2.09 3.97 -24.57
CA LEU A 195 -0.66 4.18 -24.35
C LEU A 195 -0.04 2.86 -23.90
N GLN A 196 1.08 2.45 -24.52
CA GLN A 196 1.81 1.25 -24.13
C GLN A 196 3.30 1.54 -24.03
N LEU A 197 3.87 1.19 -22.88
CA LEU A 197 5.31 1.21 -22.62
C LEU A 197 5.75 -0.16 -22.11
N SER A 198 6.72 -0.78 -22.75
CA SER A 198 7.32 -2.03 -22.28
C SER A 198 8.78 -1.82 -21.92
N SER A 199 9.27 -2.58 -20.94
CA SER A 199 10.67 -2.55 -20.54
C SER A 199 11.16 -3.93 -20.11
N SER A 200 12.44 -4.21 -20.33
CA SER A 200 13.10 -5.27 -19.58
C SER A 200 13.19 -4.90 -18.10
N LEU A 201 13.17 -5.89 -17.22
CA LEU A 201 13.41 -5.77 -15.79
C LEU A 201 14.83 -6.23 -15.47
N SER A 202 15.43 -5.70 -14.39
CA SER A 202 16.76 -6.11 -13.95
C SER A 202 16.77 -7.52 -13.34
N SER A 203 15.63 -8.02 -12.87
CA SER A 203 15.48 -9.35 -12.30
C SER A 203 14.00 -9.78 -12.24
N GLN A 204 13.77 -11.01 -11.78
CA GLN A 204 12.43 -11.56 -11.52
C GLN A 204 11.84 -11.15 -10.14
N TYR A 205 12.58 -10.44 -9.31
CA TYR A 205 12.20 -10.13 -7.94
C TYR A 205 11.48 -8.78 -7.86
N ILE A 206 10.16 -8.78 -8.09
CA ILE A 206 9.29 -7.62 -8.20
C ILE A 206 8.26 -7.62 -7.06
N TYR A 207 8.08 -6.45 -6.43
CA TYR A 207 7.14 -6.21 -5.32
C TYR A 207 6.36 -4.92 -5.57
N GLY A 208 5.21 -4.77 -4.92
CA GLY A 208 4.33 -3.61 -5.09
C GLY A 208 3.17 -3.89 -6.03
N LEU A 209 2.83 -2.96 -6.94
CA LEU A 209 1.75 -3.11 -7.93
C LEU A 209 0.41 -3.51 -7.27
N GLY A 210 -0.09 -2.71 -6.33
CA GLY A 210 -1.34 -2.96 -5.61
C GLY A 210 -2.57 -2.29 -6.25
N GLU A 211 -3.75 -2.67 -5.82
CA GLU A 211 -4.04 -3.58 -4.74
C GLU A 211 -4.53 -4.93 -5.29
N HIS A 212 -3.88 -6.00 -4.90
CA HIS A 212 -4.24 -7.35 -5.33
C HIS A 212 -4.05 -8.36 -4.18
N ARG A 213 -4.89 -9.40 -4.14
CA ARG A 213 -4.67 -10.54 -3.24
C ARG A 213 -3.66 -11.49 -3.85
N SER A 214 -2.40 -11.34 -3.49
CA SER A 214 -1.28 -12.12 -4.06
C SER A 214 -0.22 -12.43 -3.01
N SER A 215 0.79 -13.22 -3.38
CA SER A 215 2.05 -13.31 -2.65
C SER A 215 2.77 -11.96 -2.65
N PHE A 216 3.63 -11.71 -1.66
CA PHE A 216 4.42 -10.48 -1.58
C PHE A 216 5.39 -10.33 -2.76
N LEU A 217 6.06 -11.42 -3.15
CA LEU A 217 6.84 -11.51 -4.38
C LEU A 217 5.92 -11.88 -5.55
N HIS A 218 5.84 -11.03 -6.58
CA HIS A 218 5.03 -11.31 -7.77
C HIS A 218 5.61 -12.45 -8.60
N ASP A 219 4.73 -13.33 -9.08
CA ASP A 219 5.06 -14.28 -10.14
C ASP A 219 5.08 -13.53 -11.48
N ILE A 220 6.19 -13.62 -12.20
CA ILE A 220 6.36 -12.97 -13.50
C ILE A 220 5.95 -13.86 -14.70
N HIS A 221 5.40 -15.05 -14.46
CA HIS A 221 5.01 -15.98 -15.53
C HIS A 221 3.67 -15.59 -16.18
N TRP A 222 3.71 -14.54 -17.03
CA TRP A 222 2.56 -14.06 -17.81
C TRP A 222 1.38 -13.57 -16.96
N ASN A 223 1.67 -12.97 -15.82
CA ASN A 223 0.64 -12.37 -14.98
C ASN A 223 0.24 -10.99 -15.49
N THR A 224 -1.06 -10.75 -15.53
CA THR A 224 -1.64 -9.43 -15.82
C THR A 224 -2.30 -8.89 -14.56
N LEU A 225 -1.86 -7.73 -14.12
CA LEU A 225 -2.39 -6.99 -13.00
C LEU A 225 -3.20 -5.82 -13.57
N THR A 226 -4.52 -5.85 -13.41
CA THR A 226 -5.37 -4.71 -13.77
C THR A 226 -5.35 -3.69 -12.64
N MET A 227 -5.28 -2.42 -12.96
CA MET A 227 -5.31 -1.31 -12.02
C MET A 227 -6.48 -0.38 -12.37
N TRP A 228 -7.56 -0.56 -11.62
CA TRP A 228 -8.79 0.21 -11.67
C TRP A 228 -9.54 -0.06 -10.37
N ALA A 229 -9.71 0.97 -9.54
CA ALA A 229 -10.32 0.83 -8.22
C ALA A 229 -11.72 0.22 -8.32
N ARG A 230 -12.00 -0.81 -7.52
CA ARG A 230 -13.24 -1.58 -7.59
C ARG A 230 -13.71 -2.03 -6.22
N ASP A 231 -15.03 -2.07 -6.05
CA ASP A 231 -15.67 -2.80 -4.97
C ASP A 231 -15.66 -4.31 -5.28
N VAL A 232 -14.49 -4.93 -5.15
CA VAL A 232 -14.30 -6.38 -5.27
C VAL A 232 -13.70 -6.89 -3.97
N ALA A 233 -14.54 -7.55 -3.20
CA ALA A 233 -14.13 -8.14 -1.94
C ALA A 233 -13.11 -9.26 -2.14
N THR A 234 -12.11 -9.36 -1.28
CA THR A 234 -11.21 -10.52 -1.22
C THR A 234 -11.98 -11.82 -1.01
N SER A 235 -13.11 -11.75 -0.31
CA SER A 235 -14.05 -12.85 -0.09
C SER A 235 -14.74 -13.37 -1.36
N SER A 236 -14.88 -12.56 -2.40
CA SER A 236 -15.48 -12.99 -3.66
C SER A 236 -14.53 -13.79 -4.56
N LEU A 237 -13.23 -13.80 -4.27
CA LEU A 237 -12.24 -14.57 -5.00
C LEU A 237 -12.27 -16.02 -4.51
N LEU A 238 -12.67 -16.98 -5.38
CA LEU A 238 -12.89 -18.38 -5.02
C LEU A 238 -11.66 -19.03 -4.35
N PRO A 239 -11.85 -19.82 -3.26
CA PRO A 239 -10.76 -20.32 -2.42
C PRO A 239 -9.86 -21.38 -3.10
N ASP A 240 -10.39 -22.15 -4.06
CA ASP A 240 -9.80 -23.41 -4.51
C ASP A 240 -9.14 -23.37 -5.89
N HIS A 241 -9.08 -22.21 -6.50
CA HIS A 241 -8.41 -22.10 -7.78
C HIS A 241 -7.01 -21.49 -7.60
N ASP A 242 -6.02 -22.37 -7.31
CA ASP A 242 -4.66 -22.26 -7.86
C ASP A 242 -4.72 -22.27 -9.41
N SER A 243 -5.87 -21.88 -9.97
CA SER A 243 -6.09 -21.93 -11.39
C SER A 243 -5.47 -20.69 -12.03
N ILE A 244 -4.49 -20.98 -12.83
CA ILE A 244 -3.91 -20.20 -13.94
C ILE A 244 -4.97 -19.42 -14.78
N LEU A 245 -6.25 -19.54 -14.47
CA LEU A 245 -7.38 -19.10 -15.30
C LEU A 245 -8.05 -17.78 -14.87
N TYR A 246 -7.76 -17.24 -13.68
CA TYR A 246 -8.31 -15.95 -13.28
C TYR A 246 -7.19 -14.94 -13.06
N PRO A 247 -7.19 -13.83 -13.80
CA PRO A 247 -6.25 -12.73 -13.58
C PRO A 247 -6.39 -12.23 -12.13
N LEU A 248 -5.29 -11.74 -11.57
CA LEU A 248 -5.29 -11.07 -10.28
C LEU A 248 -6.22 -9.85 -10.41
N THR A 249 -7.45 -10.00 -9.91
CA THR A 249 -8.46 -8.94 -9.97
C THR A 249 -8.01 -7.79 -9.09
N ASN A 250 -8.08 -6.56 -9.58
CA ASN A 250 -7.85 -5.39 -8.74
C ASN A 250 -8.89 -5.33 -7.63
N LEU A 251 -8.44 -5.04 -6.43
CA LEU A 251 -9.28 -4.77 -5.28
C LEU A 251 -9.65 -3.27 -5.24
N TYR A 252 -9.56 -2.63 -4.09
CA TYR A 252 -10.11 -1.31 -3.85
C TYR A 252 -9.20 -0.15 -4.28
N GLY A 253 -7.88 -0.33 -4.20
CA GLY A 253 -6.90 0.72 -4.45
C GLY A 253 -6.08 0.52 -5.72
N VAL A 254 -5.40 1.59 -6.18
CA VAL A 254 -4.54 1.57 -7.37
C VAL A 254 -3.19 2.20 -7.07
N HIS A 255 -2.11 1.42 -7.23
CA HIS A 255 -0.75 1.85 -6.94
C HIS A 255 0.23 1.37 -8.02
N PRO A 256 0.48 2.17 -9.08
CA PRO A 256 1.36 1.80 -10.18
C PRO A 256 2.85 2.04 -9.85
N PHE A 257 3.30 1.46 -8.74
CA PHE A 257 4.67 1.48 -8.25
C PHE A 257 5.18 0.07 -8.05
N TYR A 258 6.41 -0.19 -8.50
CA TYR A 258 7.11 -1.42 -8.12
C TYR A 258 8.50 -1.14 -7.54
N LEU A 259 8.91 -2.04 -6.65
CA LEU A 259 10.28 -2.20 -6.17
C LEU A 259 10.85 -3.48 -6.81
N ALA A 260 12.06 -3.41 -7.34
CA ALA A 260 12.80 -4.55 -7.86
C ALA A 260 14.12 -4.73 -7.12
N MET A 261 14.46 -5.99 -6.75
CA MET A 261 15.80 -6.34 -6.32
C MET A 261 16.65 -6.60 -7.56
N ASP A 262 17.86 -6.03 -7.63
CA ASP A 262 18.74 -6.24 -8.77
C ASP A 262 19.32 -7.67 -8.77
N GLU A 263 19.62 -8.19 -9.95
CA GLU A 263 20.17 -9.54 -10.11
C GLU A 263 21.55 -9.71 -9.43
N GLY A 264 21.88 -10.95 -9.06
CA GLY A 264 23.20 -11.34 -8.56
C GLY A 264 23.36 -11.26 -7.04
N GLY A 265 22.29 -11.04 -6.25
CA GLY A 265 22.32 -11.07 -4.78
C GLY A 265 23.23 -10.00 -4.15
N THR A 266 23.45 -8.89 -4.87
CA THR A 266 24.26 -7.75 -4.40
C THR A 266 23.58 -7.00 -3.24
N GLY A 267 22.26 -7.17 -3.10
CA GLY A 267 21.43 -6.44 -2.17
C GLY A 267 21.02 -5.05 -2.66
N THR A 268 21.31 -4.72 -3.91
CA THR A 268 20.87 -3.47 -4.53
C THR A 268 19.44 -3.59 -5.05
N ALA A 269 18.73 -2.47 -5.07
CA ALA A 269 17.35 -2.36 -5.51
C ALA A 269 17.13 -1.07 -6.28
N HIS A 270 16.05 -1.04 -7.07
CA HIS A 270 15.54 0.17 -7.71
C HIS A 270 14.02 0.16 -7.68
N GLY A 271 13.40 1.31 -7.97
CA GLY A 271 11.96 1.45 -8.06
C GLY A 271 11.55 2.13 -9.36
N PHE A 272 10.30 1.88 -9.74
CA PHE A 272 9.64 2.54 -10.87
C PHE A 272 8.23 2.95 -10.45
N PHE A 273 7.83 4.16 -10.79
CA PHE A 273 6.49 4.68 -10.52
C PHE A 273 5.92 5.34 -11.77
N LEU A 274 4.77 4.87 -12.25
CA LEU A 274 4.01 5.51 -13.33
C LEU A 274 2.93 6.40 -12.73
N LEU A 275 3.09 7.72 -12.85
CA LEU A 275 2.12 8.69 -12.37
C LEU A 275 0.97 8.83 -13.38
N ASN A 276 0.01 7.92 -13.30
CA ASN A 276 -1.18 7.85 -14.15
C ASN A 276 -2.33 7.21 -13.37
N SER A 277 -3.54 7.73 -13.48
CA SER A 277 -4.73 7.26 -12.74
C SER A 277 -5.81 6.64 -13.64
N ASN A 278 -5.62 6.66 -14.96
CA ASN A 278 -6.51 5.99 -15.88
C ASN A 278 -6.43 4.46 -15.70
N ALA A 279 -7.48 3.76 -16.07
CA ALA A 279 -7.46 2.30 -16.05
C ALA A 279 -6.27 1.75 -16.84
N MET A 280 -5.61 0.75 -16.29
CA MET A 280 -4.43 0.16 -16.92
C MET A 280 -4.29 -1.33 -16.64
N ASP A 281 -3.58 -2.02 -17.52
CA ASP A 281 -3.05 -3.36 -17.28
C ASP A 281 -1.52 -3.30 -17.19
N VAL A 282 -0.98 -4.05 -16.23
CA VAL A 282 0.46 -4.29 -16.10
C VAL A 282 0.73 -5.76 -16.34
N VAL A 283 1.46 -6.07 -17.39
CA VAL A 283 1.79 -7.45 -17.77
C VAL A 283 3.23 -7.76 -17.36
N LEU A 284 3.39 -8.78 -16.52
CA LEU A 284 4.69 -9.34 -16.13
C LEU A 284 4.98 -10.58 -16.98
N GLN A 285 6.20 -10.68 -17.52
CA GLN A 285 6.61 -11.80 -18.37
C GLN A 285 8.01 -12.31 -18.03
N PRO A 286 8.29 -13.62 -18.27
CA PRO A 286 9.48 -14.28 -17.71
C PRO A 286 10.80 -13.93 -18.40
N GLY A 287 10.85 -12.90 -19.26
CA GLY A 287 12.05 -12.44 -19.95
C GLY A 287 13.25 -12.03 -19.09
N PRO A 288 13.23 -11.39 -17.90
CA PRO A 288 12.10 -10.74 -17.25
C PRO A 288 11.75 -9.39 -17.87
N ALA A 289 10.47 -9.09 -18.01
CA ALA A 289 10.01 -7.83 -18.59
C ALA A 289 8.61 -7.44 -18.06
N ILE A 290 8.29 -6.14 -18.25
CA ILE A 290 7.04 -5.53 -17.85
C ILE A 290 6.44 -4.72 -19.00
N THR A 291 5.11 -4.76 -19.15
CA THR A 291 4.38 -3.91 -20.10
C THR A 291 3.26 -3.18 -19.39
N TRP A 292 3.25 -1.86 -19.52
CA TRP A 292 2.20 -0.97 -19.05
C TRP A 292 1.27 -0.62 -20.21
N ARG A 293 -0.04 -0.77 -20.03
CA ARG A 293 -1.09 -0.38 -20.99
C ARG A 293 -2.12 0.44 -20.27
N THR A 294 -2.23 1.73 -20.61
CA THR A 294 -3.23 2.64 -20.03
C THR A 294 -4.09 3.27 -21.12
N ILE A 295 -5.32 3.62 -20.76
CA ILE A 295 -6.33 4.15 -21.71
C ILE A 295 -6.39 5.66 -21.74
N GLY A 296 -5.48 6.38 -21.07
CA GLY A 296 -5.51 7.85 -21.06
C GLY A 296 -4.30 8.46 -20.36
N GLY A 297 -4.40 9.76 -20.08
CA GLY A 297 -3.34 10.52 -19.44
C GLY A 297 -2.09 10.69 -20.27
N ILE A 298 -0.95 10.75 -19.62
CA ILE A 298 0.39 10.84 -20.20
C ILE A 298 1.29 9.74 -19.65
N LEU A 299 2.45 9.51 -20.27
CA LEU A 299 3.52 8.68 -19.69
C LEU A 299 4.45 9.58 -18.88
N ASP A 300 4.17 9.68 -17.59
CA ASP A 300 4.97 10.41 -16.60
C ASP A 300 5.46 9.40 -15.56
N PHE A 301 6.75 9.09 -15.56
CA PHE A 301 7.27 8.06 -14.68
C PHE A 301 8.59 8.44 -14.04
N TYR A 302 8.83 7.85 -12.88
CA TYR A 302 10.02 8.02 -12.08
C TYR A 302 10.81 6.73 -12.00
N VAL A 303 12.15 6.84 -11.98
CA VAL A 303 13.07 5.75 -11.67
C VAL A 303 13.86 6.15 -10.42
N PHE A 304 13.80 5.28 -9.39
CA PHE A 304 14.48 5.46 -8.10
C PHE A 304 15.65 4.50 -8.00
N LEU A 305 16.84 4.99 -7.65
CA LEU A 305 18.08 4.24 -7.75
C LEU A 305 18.49 3.48 -6.48
N GLY A 306 17.79 3.70 -5.36
CA GLY A 306 18.15 3.09 -4.09
C GLY A 306 19.41 3.73 -3.47
N PRO A 307 20.43 2.96 -3.02
CA PRO A 307 20.83 1.63 -3.52
C PRO A 307 20.12 0.40 -2.92
N ASP A 308 19.56 0.51 -1.74
CA ASP A 308 18.89 -0.60 -1.02
C ASP A 308 17.36 -0.41 -1.01
N PRO A 309 16.56 -1.45 -0.65
CA PRO A 309 15.10 -1.35 -0.66
C PRO A 309 14.54 -0.22 0.18
N THR A 310 15.11 0.06 1.36
CA THR A 310 14.64 1.14 2.25
C THR A 310 14.85 2.50 1.59
N SER A 311 16.00 2.71 0.95
CA SER A 311 16.30 3.94 0.21
C SER A 311 15.37 4.15 -0.98
N VAL A 312 15.00 3.08 -1.69
CA VAL A 312 14.02 3.15 -2.79
C VAL A 312 12.66 3.66 -2.28
N ILE A 313 12.18 3.12 -1.17
CA ILE A 313 10.90 3.54 -0.59
C ILE A 313 10.98 5.00 -0.13
N GLY A 314 12.07 5.41 0.54
CA GLY A 314 12.29 6.81 0.91
C GLY A 314 12.23 7.76 -0.29
N GLN A 315 12.90 7.41 -1.39
CA GLN A 315 12.90 8.18 -2.64
C GLN A 315 11.51 8.24 -3.32
N TYR A 316 10.74 7.15 -3.28
CA TYR A 316 9.35 7.13 -3.74
C TYR A 316 8.48 8.06 -2.89
N LEU A 317 8.62 7.99 -1.57
CA LEU A 317 7.84 8.81 -0.64
C LEU A 317 8.23 10.30 -0.67
N GLU A 318 9.45 10.63 -1.07
CA GLU A 318 9.80 12.03 -1.42
C GLU A 318 8.93 12.58 -2.56
N VAL A 319 8.45 11.73 -3.46
CA VAL A 319 7.58 12.14 -4.58
C VAL A 319 6.13 12.21 -4.18
N VAL A 320 5.61 11.17 -3.50
CA VAL A 320 4.18 11.04 -3.20
C VAL A 320 3.81 11.53 -1.79
N GLY A 321 4.79 11.97 -1.02
CA GLY A 321 4.62 12.44 0.36
C GLY A 321 4.83 11.35 1.41
N TYR A 322 5.45 11.72 2.53
CA TYR A 322 5.62 10.83 3.67
C TYR A 322 4.28 10.60 4.39
N PRO A 323 4.07 9.41 5.00
CA PRO A 323 2.85 9.16 5.77
C PRO A 323 2.69 10.15 6.93
N ALA A 324 1.45 10.49 7.25
CA ALA A 324 1.14 11.28 8.44
C ALA A 324 1.58 10.55 9.73
N MET A 325 1.96 11.31 10.74
CA MET A 325 2.16 10.75 12.08
C MET A 325 0.79 10.39 12.68
N PRO A 326 0.51 9.11 13.00
CA PRO A 326 -0.80 8.75 13.51
C PRO A 326 -1.04 9.33 14.91
N VAL A 327 -2.29 9.57 15.24
CA VAL A 327 -2.69 9.81 16.63
C VAL A 327 -2.41 8.57 17.49
N TYR A 328 -1.91 8.76 18.71
CA TYR A 328 -1.39 7.64 19.53
C TYR A 328 -2.43 6.55 19.82
N TRP A 329 -3.69 6.92 20.08
CA TRP A 329 -4.76 5.96 20.37
C TRP A 329 -5.13 5.07 19.16
N ALA A 330 -4.79 5.49 17.93
CA ALA A 330 -4.99 4.68 16.71
C ALA A 330 -4.19 3.37 16.71
N LEU A 331 -3.12 3.29 17.49
CA LEU A 331 -2.28 2.10 17.59
C LEU A 331 -2.91 0.99 18.46
N GLY A 332 -3.97 1.33 19.19
CA GLY A 332 -4.68 0.43 20.08
C GLY A 332 -5.45 -0.69 19.39
N TYR A 333 -6.23 -1.42 20.17
CA TYR A 333 -7.12 -2.45 19.65
C TYR A 333 -8.48 -1.86 19.32
N HIS A 334 -8.91 -2.02 18.07
CA HIS A 334 -10.18 -1.58 17.53
C HIS A 334 -11.15 -2.75 17.43
N LEU A 335 -12.40 -2.51 17.81
CA LEU A 335 -13.45 -3.51 17.74
C LEU A 335 -14.65 -2.96 16.98
N CYS A 336 -15.09 -3.68 15.97
CA CYS A 336 -16.20 -3.37 15.09
C CYS A 336 -17.05 -4.60 14.81
N ARG A 337 -18.25 -4.37 14.36
CA ARG A 337 -19.13 -5.37 13.77
C ARG A 337 -20.20 -4.67 12.93
N TRP A 338 -20.48 -5.19 11.74
CA TRP A 338 -21.71 -4.88 11.05
C TRP A 338 -22.87 -5.63 11.72
N GLY A 339 -23.90 -4.88 12.16
CA GLY A 339 -25.09 -5.47 12.75
C GLY A 339 -25.04 -5.66 14.27
N TYR A 340 -24.48 -4.72 15.02
CA TYR A 340 -24.75 -4.63 16.46
C TYR A 340 -26.24 -4.38 16.73
N GLY A 341 -26.94 -3.71 15.81
CA GLY A 341 -28.37 -3.51 15.81
C GLY A 341 -28.88 -2.49 16.82
N SER A 342 -28.07 -2.06 17.78
CA SER A 342 -28.40 -0.95 18.70
C SER A 342 -27.17 -0.44 19.45
N SER A 343 -27.24 0.82 19.91
CA SER A 343 -26.22 1.38 20.79
C SER A 343 -26.08 0.62 22.11
N ASN A 344 -27.15 0.07 22.65
CA ASN A 344 -27.08 -0.74 23.87
C ASN A 344 -26.32 -2.05 23.66
N ALA A 345 -26.53 -2.74 22.54
CA ALA A 345 -25.79 -3.96 22.22
C ALA A 345 -24.30 -3.67 21.98
N THR A 346 -23.97 -2.59 21.28
CA THR A 346 -22.58 -2.11 21.14
C THR A 346 -21.95 -1.85 22.50
N TRP A 347 -22.67 -1.14 23.37
CA TRP A 347 -22.21 -0.81 24.73
C TRP A 347 -21.99 -2.05 25.61
N ASP A 348 -22.86 -3.08 25.47
CA ASP A 348 -22.70 -4.34 26.22
C ASP A 348 -21.44 -5.11 25.83
N VAL A 349 -21.06 -5.08 24.55
CA VAL A 349 -19.78 -5.64 24.09
C VAL A 349 -18.62 -4.89 24.74
N VAL A 350 -18.64 -3.55 24.75
CA VAL A 350 -17.60 -2.73 25.43
C VAL A 350 -17.50 -3.06 26.91
N LYS A 351 -18.65 -3.17 27.61
CA LYS A 351 -18.69 -3.56 29.05
C LYS A 351 -18.10 -4.96 29.27
N ASN A 352 -18.37 -5.91 28.35
CA ASN A 352 -17.80 -7.26 28.44
C ASN A 352 -16.29 -7.23 28.25
N MET A 353 -15.75 -6.48 27.29
CA MET A 353 -14.29 -6.29 27.14
C MET A 353 -13.68 -5.76 28.45
N ARG A 354 -14.28 -4.72 29.04
CA ARG A 354 -13.84 -4.15 30.33
C ARG A 354 -13.91 -5.17 31.46
N ASN A 355 -15.02 -5.92 31.58
CA ASN A 355 -15.25 -6.92 32.64
C ASN A 355 -14.20 -8.04 32.61
N TYR A 356 -13.78 -8.47 31.43
CA TYR A 356 -12.72 -9.47 31.29
C TYR A 356 -11.32 -8.86 31.32
N GLY A 357 -11.21 -7.53 31.40
CA GLY A 357 -9.93 -6.80 31.38
C GLY A 357 -9.14 -7.07 30.09
N ILE A 358 -9.84 -7.12 28.94
CA ILE A 358 -9.24 -7.28 27.61
C ILE A 358 -8.97 -5.89 27.06
N PRO A 359 -7.78 -5.62 26.50
CA PRO A 359 -7.49 -4.33 25.88
C PRO A 359 -8.48 -3.96 24.77
N GLN A 360 -9.03 -2.77 24.86
CA GLN A 360 -9.84 -2.16 23.81
C GLN A 360 -9.73 -0.64 23.89
N ASP A 361 -9.19 -0.02 22.86
CA ASP A 361 -8.99 1.42 22.78
C ASP A 361 -10.11 2.10 22.02
N VAL A 362 -10.63 1.45 20.98
CA VAL A 362 -11.59 2.04 20.07
C VAL A 362 -12.78 1.13 19.82
N GLN A 363 -13.99 1.68 19.92
CA GLN A 363 -15.23 1.05 19.51
C GLN A 363 -15.72 1.69 18.20
N TRP A 364 -16.22 0.86 17.28
CA TRP A 364 -16.78 1.29 16.01
C TRP A 364 -18.23 0.88 15.86
N ASN A 365 -18.95 1.59 15.01
CA ASN A 365 -20.20 1.10 14.42
C ASN A 365 -20.09 1.18 12.89
N ASP A 366 -20.67 0.16 12.25
CA ASP A 366 -20.86 0.04 10.81
C ASP A 366 -22.19 0.69 10.42
N ILE A 367 -22.57 0.67 9.15
CA ILE A 367 -23.70 1.38 8.53
C ILE A 367 -25.05 1.22 9.27
N ASP A 368 -25.25 0.14 10.02
CA ASP A 368 -26.48 -0.12 10.77
C ASP A 368 -26.75 0.87 11.93
N TYR A 369 -25.80 1.76 12.27
CA TYR A 369 -26.09 2.85 13.20
C TYR A 369 -26.90 3.99 12.57
N MET A 370 -26.87 4.13 11.25
CA MET A 370 -27.53 5.19 10.51
C MET A 370 -29.06 5.02 10.45
N ASP A 371 -29.81 6.11 10.36
CA ASP A 371 -31.22 6.07 9.98
C ASP A 371 -31.36 5.67 8.52
N ARG A 372 -31.76 4.42 8.24
CA ARG A 372 -31.99 3.89 6.88
C ARG A 372 -30.76 4.06 5.96
N SER A 373 -29.58 3.84 6.48
CA SER A 373 -28.31 4.01 5.78
C SER A 373 -28.06 5.44 5.25
N LEU A 374 -28.63 6.48 5.86
CA LEU A 374 -28.43 7.88 5.51
C LEU A 374 -27.21 8.43 6.25
N ASP A 375 -26.18 8.82 5.54
CA ASP A 375 -24.97 9.41 6.12
C ASP A 375 -25.29 10.67 6.95
N PHE A 376 -24.48 10.94 7.97
CA PHE A 376 -24.66 12.04 8.93
C PHE A 376 -25.96 11.97 9.76
N THR A 377 -26.52 10.75 9.89
CA THR A 377 -27.66 10.45 10.76
C THR A 377 -27.34 9.29 11.71
N PHE A 378 -28.18 9.06 12.69
CA PHE A 378 -28.25 7.80 13.45
C PHE A 378 -29.70 7.42 13.69
N ASP A 379 -29.98 6.11 13.79
CA ASP A 379 -31.34 5.61 14.05
C ASP A 379 -31.87 6.14 15.37
N PRO A 380 -32.96 6.96 15.36
CA PRO A 380 -33.44 7.62 16.56
C PRO A 380 -34.10 6.67 17.59
N THR A 381 -34.28 5.41 17.22
CA THR A 381 -34.87 4.37 18.10
C THR A 381 -33.77 3.43 18.60
N ALA A 382 -33.08 2.74 17.68
CA ALA A 382 -32.12 1.71 18.04
C ALA A 382 -30.79 2.31 18.54
N PHE A 383 -30.41 3.47 18.02
CA PHE A 383 -29.17 4.18 18.39
C PHE A 383 -29.43 5.50 19.14
N SER A 384 -30.62 5.67 19.76
CA SER A 384 -30.96 6.89 20.51
C SER A 384 -29.99 7.22 21.64
N THR A 385 -29.31 6.24 22.22
CA THR A 385 -28.31 6.42 23.30
C THR A 385 -26.88 6.47 22.81
N LEU A 386 -26.64 6.54 21.49
CA LEU A 386 -25.30 6.58 20.90
C LEU A 386 -24.42 7.73 21.44
N PRO A 387 -24.92 8.98 21.57
CA PRO A 387 -24.11 10.05 22.16
C PRO A 387 -23.69 9.79 23.61
N ASP A 388 -24.52 9.12 24.40
CA ASP A 388 -24.22 8.80 25.79
C ASP A 388 -23.21 7.64 25.90
N MET A 389 -23.30 6.65 25.00
CA MET A 389 -22.31 5.60 24.88
C MET A 389 -20.92 6.19 24.54
N VAL A 390 -20.84 7.13 23.59
CA VAL A 390 -19.58 7.78 23.23
C VAL A 390 -18.99 8.55 24.41
N LYS A 391 -19.80 9.24 25.18
CA LYS A 391 -19.34 9.93 26.43
C LYS A 391 -18.81 8.93 27.46
N ASP A 392 -19.47 7.75 27.59
CA ASP A 392 -18.97 6.68 28.47
C ASP A 392 -17.61 6.15 27.99
N LEU A 393 -17.44 5.94 26.68
CA LEU A 393 -16.13 5.56 26.10
C LEU A 393 -15.05 6.60 26.48
N HIS A 394 -15.31 7.88 26.26
CA HIS A 394 -14.37 8.95 26.59
C HIS A 394 -14.03 8.98 28.09
N SER A 395 -15.00 8.76 28.96
CA SER A 395 -14.79 8.74 30.41
C SER A 395 -13.87 7.61 30.88
N HIS A 396 -13.73 6.55 30.04
CA HIS A 396 -12.84 5.41 30.28
C HIS A 396 -11.53 5.47 29.46
N GLY A 397 -11.26 6.59 28.78
CA GLY A 397 -10.08 6.77 27.95
C GLY A 397 -10.14 5.98 26.63
N GLN A 398 -11.33 5.58 26.21
CA GLN A 398 -11.58 4.92 24.92
C GLN A 398 -12.10 5.93 23.89
N ARG A 399 -12.08 5.55 22.61
CA ARG A 399 -12.45 6.37 21.46
C ARG A 399 -13.56 5.73 20.65
N TYR A 400 -14.24 6.52 19.83
CA TYR A 400 -15.30 6.09 18.95
C TYR A 400 -15.05 6.48 17.51
N VAL A 401 -15.16 5.51 16.60
CA VAL A 401 -15.08 5.71 15.16
C VAL A 401 -16.39 5.27 14.51
N MET A 402 -16.83 6.01 13.54
CA MET A 402 -18.02 5.70 12.76
C MET A 402 -17.72 5.55 11.28
N MET A 403 -18.53 4.74 10.61
CA MET A 403 -18.47 4.57 9.16
C MET A 403 -19.24 5.71 8.48
N LEU A 404 -18.73 6.15 7.33
CA LEU A 404 -19.39 7.04 6.37
C LEU A 404 -19.16 6.53 4.96
N ASP A 405 -20.18 6.65 4.13
CA ASP A 405 -20.11 6.41 2.69
C ASP A 405 -20.17 7.73 1.92
N PRO A 406 -19.57 7.84 0.71
CA PRO A 406 -19.75 9.02 -0.12
C PRO A 406 -21.13 9.08 -0.81
N GLY A 407 -21.90 8.01 -0.76
CA GLY A 407 -23.19 7.86 -1.46
C GLY A 407 -24.35 8.58 -0.79
N ILE A 408 -24.64 9.83 -1.16
CA ILE A 408 -25.67 10.67 -0.55
C ILE A 408 -27.06 10.39 -1.13
N SER A 409 -28.03 9.98 -0.30
CA SER A 409 -29.40 9.67 -0.76
C SER A 409 -30.04 10.85 -1.49
N SER A 410 -30.60 10.58 -2.68
CA SER A 410 -31.25 11.60 -3.54
C SER A 410 -32.79 11.58 -3.49
N VAL A 411 -33.39 10.67 -2.68
CA VAL A 411 -34.84 10.42 -2.69
C VAL A 411 -35.56 10.91 -1.44
N GLN A 412 -34.89 11.64 -0.58
CA GLN A 412 -35.51 12.18 0.61
C GLN A 412 -36.37 13.42 0.26
N PRO A 413 -37.48 13.70 1.01
CA PRO A 413 -38.27 14.89 0.79
C PRO A 413 -37.44 16.18 0.91
N GLU A 414 -37.73 17.18 0.09
CA GLU A 414 -37.10 18.50 0.16
C GLU A 414 -37.16 19.09 1.58
N GLY A 415 -36.04 19.58 2.09
CA GLY A 415 -35.90 20.05 3.47
C GLY A 415 -35.79 18.93 4.51
N GLY A 416 -35.83 17.66 4.09
CA GLY A 416 -35.77 16.50 4.96
C GLY A 416 -34.39 15.92 5.19
N TYR A 417 -33.44 16.20 4.27
CA TYR A 417 -32.08 15.65 4.33
C TYR A 417 -31.05 16.69 3.93
N TRP A 418 -30.52 17.37 4.91
CA TRP A 418 -29.58 18.47 4.74
C TRP A 418 -28.39 18.16 3.82
N PRO A 419 -27.71 16.98 3.91
CA PRO A 419 -26.55 16.73 3.06
C PRO A 419 -26.88 16.82 1.57
N TYR A 420 -28.02 16.30 1.14
CA TYR A 420 -28.45 16.35 -0.26
C TYR A 420 -28.94 17.74 -0.66
N ASP A 421 -29.81 18.36 0.14
CA ASP A 421 -30.43 19.65 -0.18
C ASP A 421 -29.35 20.75 -0.29
N GLU A 422 -28.42 20.80 0.66
CA GLU A 422 -27.32 21.77 0.66
C GLU A 422 -26.27 21.41 -0.41
N GLY A 423 -26.04 20.12 -0.66
CA GLY A 423 -25.17 19.67 -1.73
C GLY A 423 -25.64 20.11 -3.13
N LEU A 424 -26.94 19.96 -3.41
CA LEU A 424 -27.53 20.50 -4.64
C LEU A 424 -27.39 22.02 -4.73
N ARG A 425 -27.65 22.73 -3.64
CA ARG A 425 -27.56 24.18 -3.59
C ARG A 425 -26.12 24.70 -3.89
N ARG A 426 -25.11 23.99 -3.42
CA ARG A 426 -23.69 24.30 -3.64
C ARG A 426 -23.14 23.73 -4.94
N GLY A 427 -23.84 22.79 -5.57
CA GLY A 427 -23.38 22.12 -6.80
C GLY A 427 -22.23 21.14 -6.58
N VAL A 428 -22.23 20.41 -5.46
CA VAL A 428 -21.09 19.56 -5.04
C VAL A 428 -21.10 18.17 -5.67
N PHE A 429 -22.16 17.77 -6.38
CA PHE A 429 -22.30 16.42 -6.90
C PHE A 429 -21.76 16.27 -8.31
N ILE A 430 -21.26 15.07 -8.61
CA ILE A 430 -20.88 14.67 -9.97
C ILE A 430 -22.12 14.76 -10.88
N ASN A 431 -21.95 15.35 -12.06
CA ASN A 431 -23.02 15.58 -13.01
C ASN A 431 -22.80 14.79 -14.30
N HIS A 432 -23.90 14.47 -14.98
CA HIS A 432 -23.92 14.08 -16.39
C HIS A 432 -23.40 15.21 -17.29
N THR A 433 -23.09 14.87 -18.54
CA THR A 433 -22.65 15.85 -19.55
C THR A 433 -23.69 16.93 -19.89
N ASP A 434 -24.97 16.67 -19.61
CA ASP A 434 -26.06 17.63 -19.77
C ASP A 434 -26.23 18.57 -18.56
N GLY A 435 -25.42 18.41 -17.52
CA GLY A 435 -25.43 19.19 -16.28
C GLY A 435 -26.41 18.69 -15.22
N SER A 436 -27.17 17.64 -15.47
CA SER A 436 -28.00 17.00 -14.44
C SER A 436 -27.15 16.19 -13.44
N THR A 437 -27.55 16.16 -12.19
CA THR A 437 -26.86 15.38 -11.16
C THR A 437 -26.90 13.89 -11.49
N LEU A 438 -25.75 13.24 -11.42
CA LEU A 438 -25.68 11.81 -11.58
C LEU A 438 -26.27 11.07 -10.42
N ILE A 439 -27.10 10.09 -10.73
CA ILE A 439 -27.71 9.22 -9.75
C ILE A 439 -27.30 7.77 -10.00
N GLY A 440 -26.54 7.22 -9.06
CA GLY A 440 -26.25 5.80 -8.96
C GLY A 440 -27.09 5.12 -7.86
N LYS A 441 -26.56 4.04 -7.32
CA LYS A 441 -27.23 3.27 -6.26
C LYS A 441 -26.21 2.64 -5.33
N VAL A 442 -26.33 2.91 -4.03
CA VAL A 442 -25.66 2.18 -2.95
C VAL A 442 -26.62 1.92 -1.80
N TRP A 443 -26.16 1.77 -0.57
CA TRP A 443 -26.95 1.35 0.59
C TRP A 443 -28.25 2.17 0.83
N PRO A 444 -28.26 3.52 0.78
CA PRO A 444 -29.51 4.28 0.97
C PRO A 444 -30.45 4.23 -0.25
N GLY A 445 -30.15 3.46 -1.27
CA GLY A 445 -30.92 3.38 -2.51
C GLY A 445 -30.37 4.29 -3.61
N LEU A 446 -31.19 5.20 -4.18
CA LEU A 446 -30.73 6.14 -5.20
C LEU A 446 -29.86 7.22 -4.58
N THR A 447 -28.63 7.39 -5.10
CA THR A 447 -27.60 8.25 -4.51
C THR A 447 -26.92 9.16 -5.52
N ALA A 448 -26.56 10.35 -5.06
CA ALA A 448 -25.62 11.26 -5.73
C ALA A 448 -24.23 11.10 -5.10
N PHE A 449 -23.18 11.29 -5.87
CA PHE A 449 -21.78 11.17 -5.43
C PHE A 449 -21.13 12.55 -5.39
N PRO A 450 -20.53 12.97 -4.25
CA PRO A 450 -19.78 14.23 -4.17
C PRO A 450 -18.56 14.24 -5.10
N ASP A 451 -18.29 15.37 -5.73
CA ASP A 451 -17.05 15.59 -6.48
C ASP A 451 -15.96 16.14 -5.54
N PHE A 452 -15.21 15.25 -4.91
CA PHE A 452 -14.12 15.61 -3.99
C PHE A 452 -12.91 16.25 -4.69
N SER A 453 -12.95 16.52 -5.98
CA SER A 453 -11.92 17.31 -6.67
C SER A 453 -12.12 18.82 -6.51
N ASP A 454 -13.28 19.27 -6.00
CA ASP A 454 -13.63 20.67 -5.81
C ASP A 454 -13.53 21.10 -4.33
N ASP A 455 -12.91 22.24 -4.09
CA ASP A 455 -12.77 22.84 -2.74
C ASP A 455 -14.12 23.16 -2.12
N VAL A 456 -15.16 23.51 -2.91
CA VAL A 456 -16.53 23.71 -2.40
C VAL A 456 -17.12 22.44 -1.80
N THR A 457 -16.82 21.31 -2.43
CA THR A 457 -17.20 19.99 -1.90
C THR A 457 -16.50 19.68 -0.58
N HIS A 458 -15.21 20.04 -0.43
CA HIS A 458 -14.49 19.88 0.85
C HIS A 458 -15.13 20.71 1.97
N GLU A 459 -15.50 21.98 1.69
CA GLU A 459 -16.20 22.82 2.67
C GLU A 459 -17.57 22.25 3.06
N TRP A 460 -18.33 21.76 2.10
CA TRP A 460 -19.62 21.11 2.33
C TRP A 460 -19.49 19.82 3.14
N TRP A 461 -18.49 18.99 2.84
CA TRP A 461 -18.20 17.75 3.58
C TRP A 461 -17.84 18.04 5.02
N TYR A 462 -16.98 19.03 5.25
CA TYR A 462 -16.62 19.50 6.58
C TYR A 462 -17.84 20.02 7.38
N ASP A 463 -18.72 20.80 6.75
CA ASP A 463 -19.94 21.30 7.40
C ASP A 463 -20.83 20.15 7.86
N ASN A 464 -20.97 19.08 7.06
CA ASN A 464 -21.73 17.89 7.44
C ASN A 464 -21.05 17.13 8.60
N LEU A 465 -19.75 16.92 8.54
CA LEU A 465 -18.97 16.29 9.61
C LEU A 465 -19.12 17.07 10.91
N LYS A 466 -18.95 18.38 10.87
CA LYS A 466 -19.08 19.24 12.05
C LYS A 466 -20.50 19.19 12.66
N ARG A 467 -21.54 19.29 11.83
CA ARG A 467 -22.93 19.23 12.28
C ARG A 467 -23.26 17.88 12.92
N PHE A 468 -22.67 16.81 12.41
CA PHE A 468 -22.88 15.49 12.98
C PHE A 468 -22.05 15.29 14.25
N HIS A 469 -20.83 15.75 14.30
CA HIS A 469 -19.97 15.73 15.49
C HIS A 469 -20.58 16.50 16.68
N ASP A 470 -21.28 17.60 16.42
CA ASP A 470 -21.99 18.36 17.46
C ASP A 470 -23.11 17.52 18.13
N LYS A 471 -23.60 16.44 17.49
CA LYS A 471 -24.59 15.48 18.03
C LYS A 471 -23.94 14.24 18.63
N VAL A 472 -22.95 13.66 17.92
CA VAL A 472 -22.20 12.46 18.30
C VAL A 472 -20.71 12.81 18.28
N PRO A 473 -20.05 12.95 19.44
CA PRO A 473 -18.65 13.40 19.51
C PRO A 473 -17.69 12.26 19.16
N PHE A 474 -17.66 11.85 17.88
CA PHE A 474 -16.76 10.83 17.37
C PHE A 474 -15.32 11.33 17.33
N ASP A 475 -14.35 10.39 17.36
CA ASP A 475 -12.91 10.70 17.39
C ASP A 475 -12.22 10.44 16.04
N GLY A 476 -12.83 9.68 15.16
CA GLY A 476 -12.26 9.33 13.86
C GLY A 476 -13.32 8.82 12.88
N LEU A 477 -12.88 8.61 11.64
CA LEU A 477 -13.72 8.26 10.51
C LEU A 477 -13.24 6.96 9.86
N TRP A 478 -14.20 6.18 9.41
CA TRP A 478 -14.02 5.09 8.46
C TRP A 478 -14.81 5.44 7.20
N ILE A 479 -14.10 5.69 6.09
CA ILE A 479 -14.68 6.00 4.79
C ILE A 479 -14.63 4.73 3.92
N ASP A 480 -15.84 4.24 3.60
CA ASP A 480 -16.08 3.01 2.87
C ASP A 480 -16.71 3.30 1.51
N MET A 481 -16.87 2.31 0.64
CA MET A 481 -17.54 2.41 -0.67
C MET A 481 -16.97 3.49 -1.61
N ASN A 482 -15.73 3.87 -1.45
CA ASN A 482 -15.10 5.06 -2.06
C ASN A 482 -14.12 4.79 -3.23
N GLU A 483 -14.38 3.74 -4.01
CA GLU A 483 -13.70 3.48 -5.29
C GLU A 483 -14.06 4.48 -6.43
N PRO A 484 -15.29 5.06 -6.54
CA PRO A 484 -16.54 4.89 -5.79
C PRO A 484 -17.33 3.64 -6.21
N SER A 485 -17.92 2.94 -5.21
CA SER A 485 -18.80 1.81 -5.47
C SER A 485 -20.18 2.26 -5.95
N SER A 486 -20.76 1.50 -6.89
CA SER A 486 -22.15 1.65 -7.30
C SER A 486 -22.75 0.28 -7.64
N PHE A 487 -23.96 -0.01 -7.14
CA PHE A 487 -24.67 -1.26 -7.42
C PHE A 487 -25.37 -1.27 -8.79
N VAL A 488 -25.16 -0.23 -9.60
CA VAL A 488 -25.60 -0.14 -11.00
C VAL A 488 -24.45 0.32 -11.88
N ASP A 489 -24.42 -0.17 -13.09
CA ASP A 489 -23.41 0.22 -14.08
C ASP A 489 -23.64 1.66 -14.53
N GLY A 490 -22.63 2.49 -14.40
CA GLY A 490 -22.69 3.91 -14.73
C GLY A 490 -23.64 4.70 -13.86
N SER A 491 -24.90 4.75 -14.22
CA SER A 491 -25.95 5.43 -13.47
C SER A 491 -27.26 4.65 -13.56
N THR A 492 -28.33 5.16 -12.93
CA THR A 492 -29.68 4.58 -13.03
C THR A 492 -30.26 4.59 -14.45
N VAL A 493 -29.66 5.34 -15.36
CA VAL A 493 -30.01 5.34 -16.80
C VAL A 493 -28.98 4.56 -17.64
N GLY A 494 -28.03 3.88 -16.99
CA GLY A 494 -26.97 3.11 -17.62
C GLY A 494 -25.76 3.94 -17.99
N CYS A 495 -24.89 3.35 -18.83
CA CYS A 495 -23.70 3.99 -19.38
C CYS A 495 -24.04 4.66 -20.71
N PRO A 496 -23.56 5.89 -20.98
CA PRO A 496 -23.75 6.50 -22.28
C PRO A 496 -22.90 5.80 -23.34
N ASP A 497 -23.42 5.71 -24.59
CA ASP A 497 -22.63 5.21 -25.73
C ASP A 497 -21.71 6.32 -26.26
N THR A 498 -20.52 6.42 -25.65
CA THR A 498 -19.49 7.42 -25.97
C THR A 498 -18.14 6.76 -26.26
N GLU A 499 -17.22 7.50 -26.87
CA GLU A 499 -15.84 7.04 -27.09
C GLU A 499 -15.12 6.71 -25.76
N LEU A 500 -15.45 7.42 -24.68
CA LEU A 500 -14.86 7.17 -23.36
C LEU A 500 -15.31 5.82 -22.78
N GLU A 501 -16.54 5.39 -23.05
CA GLU A 501 -17.06 4.07 -22.65
C GLU A 501 -16.54 2.94 -23.52
N ASN A 502 -16.17 3.24 -24.77
CA ASN A 502 -15.75 2.28 -25.78
C ASN A 502 -14.31 2.53 -26.23
N PRO A 503 -13.31 2.51 -25.34
CA PRO A 503 -11.92 2.67 -25.73
C PRO A 503 -11.48 1.51 -26.62
N PRO A 504 -10.49 1.72 -27.49
CA PRO A 504 -10.02 0.67 -28.41
C PRO A 504 -9.34 -0.51 -27.68
N TYR A 505 -9.05 -0.35 -26.41
CA TYR A 505 -8.53 -1.37 -25.49
C TYR A 505 -9.20 -1.19 -24.13
N THR A 506 -9.74 -2.26 -23.57
CA THR A 506 -10.34 -2.25 -22.24
C THR A 506 -9.47 -3.06 -21.27
N PRO A 507 -8.88 -2.42 -20.24
CA PRO A 507 -8.17 -3.14 -19.19
C PRO A 507 -9.10 -4.02 -18.36
N GLY A 508 -8.59 -5.13 -17.83
CA GLY A 508 -9.35 -6.00 -16.95
C GLY A 508 -10.27 -7.00 -17.62
N GLU A 509 -11.20 -7.58 -16.88
CA GLU A 509 -12.18 -8.53 -17.39
C GLU A 509 -13.36 -7.83 -18.05
N THR A 510 -14.01 -8.50 -18.96
CA THR A 510 -14.96 -8.07 -19.98
C THR A 510 -16.25 -7.35 -19.50
N HIS A 511 -16.36 -6.94 -18.27
CA HIS A 511 -17.55 -6.25 -17.72
C HIS A 511 -17.21 -5.03 -16.89
N THR A 512 -16.04 -4.45 -17.10
CA THR A 512 -15.74 -3.15 -16.53
C THR A 512 -16.28 -2.08 -17.44
N HIS A 513 -17.48 -1.65 -17.13
CA HIS A 513 -17.93 -0.35 -17.61
C HIS A 513 -16.96 0.68 -17.03
N LEU A 514 -16.09 1.18 -17.90
CA LEU A 514 -15.11 2.23 -17.55
C LEU A 514 -15.85 3.56 -17.39
N SER A 515 -17.19 3.50 -17.39
CA SER A 515 -18.04 4.64 -17.45
C SER A 515 -17.60 5.63 -16.47
N HIS A 516 -17.80 6.71 -16.72
CA HIS A 516 -18.83 7.35 -15.92
C HIS A 516 -18.77 8.83 -16.20
N LEU A 517 -19.64 9.37 -16.90
CA LEU A 517 -20.33 10.54 -16.47
C LEU A 517 -19.78 11.89 -16.89
N THR A 518 -18.50 12.09 -16.85
CA THR A 518 -17.80 13.23 -17.42
C THR A 518 -16.41 12.79 -17.84
N SER A 519 -15.75 13.49 -18.74
CA SER A 519 -14.34 13.25 -19.06
C SER A 519 -13.44 13.26 -17.80
N SER A 520 -13.84 13.94 -16.73
CA SER A 520 -13.11 13.98 -15.47
C SER A 520 -13.13 12.64 -14.75
N HIS A 521 -14.26 11.94 -14.66
CA HIS A 521 -14.33 10.66 -13.94
C HIS A 521 -13.54 9.56 -14.67
N TYR A 522 -13.54 9.52 -15.99
CA TYR A 522 -12.70 8.62 -16.78
C TYR A 522 -11.22 8.69 -16.38
N ASN A 523 -10.75 9.88 -16.04
CA ASN A 523 -9.38 10.12 -15.60
C ASN A 523 -9.20 10.00 -14.07
N MET A 524 -10.23 10.30 -13.28
CA MET A 524 -10.14 10.55 -11.85
C MET A 524 -10.74 9.45 -10.98
N HIS A 525 -11.39 8.46 -11.57
CA HIS A 525 -12.06 7.38 -10.81
C HIS A 525 -11.18 6.80 -9.70
N SER A 526 -9.99 6.31 -10.03
CA SER A 526 -9.09 5.70 -9.04
C SER A 526 -8.49 6.68 -8.02
N LEU A 527 -8.74 7.99 -8.18
CA LEU A 527 -8.34 9.03 -7.21
C LEU A 527 -9.42 9.32 -6.16
N TYR A 528 -10.63 8.81 -6.34
CA TYR A 528 -11.79 9.21 -5.55
C TYR A 528 -11.58 9.01 -4.04
N GLY A 529 -11.11 7.83 -3.61
CA GLY A 529 -10.81 7.55 -2.21
C GLY A 529 -9.69 8.42 -1.62
N LEU A 530 -8.67 8.77 -2.41
CA LEU A 530 -7.64 9.72 -1.99
C LEU A 530 -8.21 11.12 -1.75
N LEU A 531 -9.07 11.58 -2.67
CA LEU A 531 -9.67 12.92 -2.59
C LEU A 531 -10.67 13.02 -1.44
N GLU A 532 -11.47 11.99 -1.21
CA GLU A 532 -12.35 11.91 -0.03
C GLU A 532 -11.55 11.85 1.28
N ALA A 533 -10.47 11.06 1.34
CA ALA A 533 -9.59 11.03 2.52
C ALA A 533 -9.01 12.41 2.83
N LYS A 534 -8.59 13.14 1.79
CA LYS A 534 -8.11 14.52 1.94
C LYS A 534 -9.20 15.46 2.46
N ALA A 535 -10.44 15.35 1.96
CA ALA A 535 -11.59 16.15 2.43
C ALA A 535 -11.99 15.78 3.88
N SER A 536 -11.80 14.51 4.25
CA SER A 536 -12.13 13.95 5.58
C SER A 536 -11.06 14.21 6.65
N CYS A 537 -9.93 14.84 6.29
CA CYS A 537 -8.80 15.11 7.17
C CYS A 537 -8.69 16.61 7.50
N PRO A 538 -9.60 17.18 8.35
CA PRO A 538 -9.68 18.62 8.59
C PRO A 538 -8.64 19.13 9.61
N GLU A 539 -7.38 18.70 9.51
CA GLU A 539 -6.30 19.10 10.44
C GLU A 539 -6.22 20.61 10.66
N ALA A 540 -6.46 21.40 9.60
CA ALA A 540 -6.43 22.86 9.66
C ALA A 540 -7.47 23.46 10.64
N TYR A 541 -8.55 22.75 10.94
CA TYR A 541 -9.63 23.26 11.79
C TYR A 541 -9.58 22.74 13.22
N VAL A 542 -9.04 21.54 13.45
CA VAL A 542 -9.08 20.87 14.77
C VAL A 542 -7.74 20.96 15.49
N ARG A 543 -6.65 21.26 14.79
CA ARG A 543 -5.25 21.26 15.28
C ARG A 543 -4.83 19.98 16.00
N LYS A 544 -5.48 18.87 15.65
CA LYS A 544 -5.16 17.53 16.11
C LYS A 544 -4.97 16.61 14.91
N ARG A 545 -4.12 15.61 15.08
CA ARG A 545 -3.94 14.55 14.10
C ARG A 545 -5.27 13.85 13.86
N ALA A 546 -5.68 13.78 12.60
CA ALA A 546 -6.89 13.09 12.23
C ALA A 546 -6.67 11.57 12.26
N PHE A 547 -7.74 10.82 12.48
CA PHE A 547 -7.78 9.38 12.26
C PHE A 547 -8.82 9.09 11.20
N VAL A 548 -8.37 8.66 10.04
CA VAL A 548 -9.21 8.24 8.92
C VAL A 548 -8.69 6.89 8.42
N ILE A 549 -9.59 5.94 8.21
CA ILE A 549 -9.31 4.67 7.53
C ILE A 549 -10.14 4.65 6.25
N SER A 550 -9.47 4.42 5.11
CA SER A 550 -10.09 4.42 3.78
C SER A 550 -10.02 3.04 3.14
N ARG A 551 -11.08 2.63 2.42
CA ARG A 551 -11.07 1.41 1.63
C ARG A 551 -10.31 1.59 0.32
N SER A 552 -10.68 2.55 -0.50
CA SER A 552 -9.95 2.84 -1.73
C SER A 552 -8.74 3.73 -1.46
N THR A 553 -7.65 3.49 -2.19
CA THR A 553 -6.37 4.17 -2.00
C THR A 553 -5.67 4.45 -3.33
N PHE A 554 -4.81 5.49 -3.32
CA PHE A 554 -3.95 5.85 -4.44
C PHE A 554 -2.60 6.39 -3.89
N PRO A 555 -1.51 6.47 -4.67
CA PRO A 555 -0.28 7.13 -4.23
C PRO A 555 -0.54 8.51 -3.59
N SER A 556 0.07 8.77 -2.45
CA SER A 556 -0.15 9.89 -1.52
C SER A 556 -1.16 9.62 -0.39
N GLN A 557 -1.88 8.50 -0.42
CA GLN A 557 -2.92 8.18 0.57
C GLN A 557 -2.42 8.26 2.00
N GLY A 558 -1.22 7.76 2.27
CA GLY A 558 -0.66 7.72 3.62
C GLY A 558 -0.51 9.08 4.30
N GLN A 559 -0.53 10.18 3.54
CA GLN A 559 -0.55 11.55 4.10
C GLN A 559 -1.86 11.89 4.81
N TYR A 560 -2.97 11.20 4.46
CA TYR A 560 -4.32 11.55 4.89
C TYR A 560 -5.03 10.44 5.66
N SER A 561 -4.73 9.18 5.37
CA SER A 561 -5.42 8.05 6.00
C SER A 561 -4.56 6.81 6.15
N GLY A 562 -5.01 5.89 7.01
CA GLY A 562 -4.66 4.48 6.95
C GLY A 562 -5.57 3.71 6.01
N HIS A 563 -5.43 2.39 6.03
CA HIS A 563 -6.14 1.47 5.16
C HIS A 563 -6.42 0.13 5.87
N TRP A 564 -7.44 -0.61 5.43
CA TRP A 564 -7.60 -2.02 5.74
C TRP A 564 -7.79 -2.81 4.45
N LEU A 565 -7.44 -4.10 4.47
CA LEU A 565 -7.41 -4.94 3.27
C LEU A 565 -8.81 -5.41 2.79
N GLY A 566 -9.88 -4.75 3.24
CA GLY A 566 -11.26 -5.00 2.83
C GLY A 566 -11.86 -6.29 3.38
N ASP A 567 -12.93 -6.76 2.73
CA ASP A 567 -13.77 -7.88 3.14
C ASP A 567 -13.09 -9.22 2.90
N ASN A 568 -12.34 -9.69 3.88
CA ASN A 568 -11.65 -10.98 3.86
C ASN A 568 -12.56 -12.11 4.40
N ARG A 569 -12.13 -13.36 4.25
CA ARG A 569 -12.86 -14.53 4.77
C ARG A 569 -12.25 -15.04 6.06
N SER A 570 -13.06 -15.70 6.86
CA SER A 570 -12.64 -16.48 8.03
C SER A 570 -11.89 -17.76 7.62
N HIS A 571 -10.78 -17.59 6.86
CA HIS A 571 -9.97 -18.68 6.32
C HIS A 571 -8.50 -18.50 6.64
N TRP A 572 -7.79 -19.61 6.88
CA TRP A 572 -6.35 -19.63 7.09
C TRP A 572 -5.56 -19.01 5.95
N LYS A 573 -6.04 -19.20 4.70
CA LYS A 573 -5.42 -18.59 3.50
C LYS A 573 -5.50 -17.06 3.53
N ASP A 574 -6.62 -16.49 3.97
CA ASP A 574 -6.82 -15.04 4.06
C ASP A 574 -5.97 -14.46 5.18
N MET A 575 -5.88 -15.15 6.32
CA MET A 575 -4.94 -14.79 7.38
C MET A 575 -3.49 -14.77 6.87
N TYR A 576 -3.08 -15.78 6.10
CA TYR A 576 -1.74 -15.81 5.50
C TYR A 576 -1.52 -14.65 4.52
N THR A 577 -2.41 -14.45 3.55
CA THR A 577 -2.24 -13.42 2.51
C THR A 577 -2.32 -12.00 3.06
N SER A 578 -2.91 -11.79 4.24
CA SER A 578 -2.92 -10.49 4.90
C SER A 578 -1.52 -9.97 5.25
N ILE A 579 -0.55 -10.85 5.48
CA ILE A 579 0.86 -10.45 5.70
C ILE A 579 1.42 -9.82 4.44
N ALA A 580 1.22 -10.45 3.27
CA ALA A 580 1.66 -9.90 1.99
C ALA A 580 1.02 -8.54 1.70
N GLY A 581 -0.29 -8.40 1.93
CA GLY A 581 -1.02 -7.13 1.80
C GLY A 581 -0.47 -6.04 2.71
N MET A 582 -0.30 -6.34 4.00
CA MET A 582 0.29 -5.41 4.98
C MET A 582 1.70 -4.95 4.56
N LEU A 583 2.55 -5.87 4.13
CA LEU A 583 3.91 -5.54 3.67
C LEU A 583 3.88 -4.69 2.39
N THR A 584 2.99 -5.01 1.45
CA THR A 584 2.80 -4.23 0.22
C THR A 584 2.40 -2.80 0.54
N PHE A 585 1.41 -2.57 1.41
CA PHE A 585 0.99 -1.21 1.77
C PHE A 585 2.06 -0.42 2.53
N ASN A 586 2.93 -1.09 3.30
CA ASN A 586 4.12 -0.43 3.85
C ASN A 586 5.08 0.06 2.76
N LEU A 587 5.28 -0.70 1.67
CA LEU A 587 6.05 -0.25 0.51
C LEU A 587 5.37 0.93 -0.21
N LEU A 588 4.05 0.93 -0.26
CA LEU A 588 3.24 1.93 -0.96
C LEU A 588 3.06 3.23 -0.16
N GLY A 589 3.63 3.32 1.05
CA GLY A 589 3.58 4.52 1.88
C GLY A 589 2.31 4.67 2.71
N VAL A 590 1.59 3.57 2.96
CA VAL A 590 0.43 3.53 3.87
C VAL A 590 0.72 2.55 5.01
N PRO A 591 1.61 2.91 5.96
CA PRO A 591 2.04 1.98 7.01
C PRO A 591 0.97 1.68 8.06
N LEU A 592 -0.06 2.52 8.23
CA LEU A 592 -1.20 2.27 9.13
C LEU A 592 -2.21 1.36 8.43
N VAL A 593 -1.88 0.07 8.35
CA VAL A 593 -2.64 -0.93 7.60
C VAL A 593 -2.80 -2.22 8.39
N GLY A 594 -3.93 -2.91 8.17
CA GLY A 594 -4.23 -4.22 8.73
C GLY A 594 -5.35 -4.91 7.97
N ALA A 595 -5.68 -6.13 8.40
CA ALA A 595 -6.81 -6.91 7.88
C ALA A 595 -7.80 -7.18 9.00
N ASP A 596 -9.07 -7.40 8.67
CA ASP A 596 -10.10 -7.73 9.64
C ASP A 596 -9.76 -9.05 10.35
N ILE A 597 -9.44 -8.94 11.64
CA ILE A 597 -9.02 -10.07 12.47
C ILE A 597 -10.19 -11.04 12.63
N CYS A 598 -9.92 -12.31 12.45
CA CYS A 598 -10.83 -13.46 12.43
C CYS A 598 -11.65 -13.60 11.15
N GLY A 599 -11.54 -12.65 10.22
CA GLY A 599 -12.27 -12.61 8.95
C GLY A 599 -13.59 -11.86 9.03
N PHE A 600 -13.92 -11.11 7.98
CA PHE A 600 -15.17 -10.37 7.84
C PHE A 600 -16.33 -11.30 7.43
N SER A 601 -16.14 -12.06 6.36
CA SER A 601 -17.14 -12.99 5.81
C SER A 601 -16.95 -14.40 6.35
N GLU A 602 -18.03 -15.17 6.39
CA GLU A 602 -18.09 -16.55 6.85
C GLU A 602 -17.86 -16.71 8.37
N GLN A 603 -18.08 -17.94 8.88
CA GLN A 603 -17.98 -18.21 10.30
C GLN A 603 -16.55 -18.53 10.68
N THR A 604 -15.98 -17.77 11.59
CA THR A 604 -14.66 -18.08 12.13
C THR A 604 -14.70 -19.28 13.09
N GLU A 605 -13.58 -20.01 13.16
CA GLU A 605 -13.34 -21.05 14.16
C GLU A 605 -12.47 -20.53 15.31
N GLU A 606 -12.61 -21.13 16.49
CA GLU A 606 -11.90 -20.65 17.68
C GLU A 606 -10.38 -20.64 17.50
N GLU A 607 -9.78 -21.71 16.95
CA GLU A 607 -8.33 -21.77 16.73
C GLU A 607 -7.88 -20.68 15.74
N LEU A 608 -8.57 -20.55 14.62
CA LEU A 608 -8.26 -19.53 13.61
C LEU A 608 -8.31 -18.12 14.22
N CYS A 609 -9.36 -17.81 14.98
CA CYS A 609 -9.53 -16.48 15.55
C CYS A 609 -8.46 -16.19 16.64
N VAL A 610 -8.05 -17.18 17.45
CA VAL A 610 -6.92 -17.04 18.37
C VAL A 610 -5.63 -16.74 17.61
N ARG A 611 -5.30 -17.54 16.59
CA ARG A 611 -4.07 -17.36 15.79
C ARG A 611 -4.11 -16.03 15.01
N TRP A 612 -5.29 -15.64 14.50
CA TRP A 612 -5.42 -14.37 13.82
C TRP A 612 -5.30 -13.16 14.77
N THR A 613 -5.81 -13.28 16.01
CA THR A 613 -5.59 -12.25 17.04
C THR A 613 -4.11 -12.15 17.42
N GLN A 614 -3.38 -13.26 17.46
CA GLN A 614 -1.93 -13.25 17.67
C GLN A 614 -1.19 -12.52 16.56
N LEU A 615 -1.48 -12.83 15.29
CA LEU A 615 -0.90 -12.14 14.14
C LEU A 615 -1.36 -10.66 14.12
N GLY A 616 -2.66 -10.41 14.28
CA GLY A 616 -3.28 -9.09 14.23
C GLY A 616 -2.78 -8.15 15.34
N ALA A 617 -2.30 -8.69 16.46
CA ALA A 617 -1.60 -7.90 17.48
C ALA A 617 -0.32 -7.23 16.92
N PHE A 618 0.19 -7.69 15.78
CA PHE A 618 1.33 -7.11 15.07
C PHE A 618 0.97 -6.44 13.74
N TYR A 619 -0.30 -6.30 13.41
CA TYR A 619 -0.70 -5.35 12.37
C TYR A 619 -0.47 -3.91 12.89
N PRO A 620 0.09 -3.01 12.08
CA PRO A 620 0.15 -1.59 12.45
C PRO A 620 -1.23 -1.02 12.80
N PHE A 621 -2.25 -1.28 11.99
CA PHE A 621 -3.66 -1.06 12.31
C PHE A 621 -4.32 -2.39 12.72
N THR A 622 -4.89 -2.46 13.91
CA THR A 622 -5.38 -3.70 14.55
C THR A 622 -6.87 -3.60 14.83
N ARG A 623 -7.69 -4.18 13.95
CA ARG A 623 -9.16 -4.18 14.06
C ARG A 623 -9.73 -5.58 13.93
N ASN A 624 -10.61 -5.96 14.86
CA ASN A 624 -11.53 -7.10 14.71
C ASN A 624 -12.86 -6.59 14.15
N HIS A 625 -13.31 -7.15 13.05
CA HIS A 625 -14.54 -6.76 12.38
C HIS A 625 -15.16 -7.94 11.62
N ASN A 626 -16.50 -8.08 11.65
CA ASN A 626 -17.20 -9.11 10.88
C ASN A 626 -18.56 -8.66 10.38
N SER A 627 -19.09 -9.41 9.41
CA SER A 627 -20.37 -9.17 8.73
C SER A 627 -21.59 -9.46 9.62
N ILE A 628 -22.72 -8.87 9.23
CA ILE A 628 -24.01 -8.96 9.93
C ILE A 628 -24.50 -10.40 10.15
N ASP A 629 -24.26 -11.30 9.19
CA ASP A 629 -24.78 -12.68 9.22
C ASP A 629 -23.89 -13.65 10.02
N GLN A 630 -22.82 -13.16 10.62
CA GLN A 630 -21.84 -13.99 11.33
C GLN A 630 -22.10 -14.00 12.84
N LYS A 631 -21.58 -15.03 13.52
CA LYS A 631 -21.60 -15.07 14.99
C LYS A 631 -20.69 -13.97 15.56
N PRO A 632 -20.93 -13.54 16.82
CA PRO A 632 -19.99 -12.68 17.51
C PRO A 632 -18.58 -13.30 17.54
N GLN A 633 -17.56 -12.49 17.23
CA GLN A 633 -16.15 -12.91 17.24
C GLN A 633 -15.26 -12.01 18.10
N ASP A 634 -15.85 -11.13 18.89
CA ASP A 634 -15.15 -10.43 19.95
C ASP A 634 -14.59 -11.42 20.98
N PRO A 635 -13.39 -11.20 21.57
CA PRO A 635 -12.76 -12.16 22.47
C PRO A 635 -13.65 -12.70 23.61
N PRO A 636 -14.57 -11.92 24.24
CA PRO A 636 -15.52 -12.45 25.22
C PRO A 636 -16.45 -13.56 24.72
N ALA A 637 -16.69 -13.67 23.41
CA ALA A 637 -17.61 -14.66 22.83
C ALA A 637 -17.02 -16.10 22.82
N PHE A 638 -15.73 -16.25 23.04
CA PHE A 638 -15.01 -17.52 22.95
C PHE A 638 -14.80 -18.20 24.31
N SER A 639 -14.26 -19.43 24.27
CA SER A 639 -13.93 -20.19 25.46
C SER A 639 -12.97 -19.42 26.40
N PRO A 640 -12.92 -19.77 27.70
CA PRO A 640 -12.00 -19.12 28.63
C PRO A 640 -10.53 -19.25 28.22
N ALA A 641 -10.14 -20.37 27.59
CA ALA A 641 -8.77 -20.59 27.10
C ALA A 641 -8.44 -19.67 25.92
N ALA A 642 -9.31 -19.65 24.90
CA ALA A 642 -9.16 -18.78 23.74
C ALA A 642 -9.14 -17.30 24.12
N ARG A 643 -10.09 -16.88 24.96
CA ARG A 643 -10.16 -15.51 25.49
C ARG A 643 -8.89 -15.11 26.25
N SER A 644 -8.30 -16.03 27.03
CA SER A 644 -7.04 -15.78 27.73
C SER A 644 -5.88 -15.60 26.76
N ALA A 645 -5.78 -16.43 25.72
CA ALA A 645 -4.75 -16.34 24.68
C ALA A 645 -4.85 -15.03 23.88
N MET A 646 -6.07 -14.65 23.46
CA MET A 646 -6.30 -13.37 22.77
C MET A 646 -5.94 -12.18 23.68
N LYS A 647 -6.39 -12.18 24.94
CA LYS A 647 -6.04 -11.15 25.93
C LYS A 647 -4.54 -10.98 26.09
N GLN A 648 -3.78 -12.08 26.19
CA GLN A 648 -2.32 -12.03 26.34
C GLN A 648 -1.66 -11.40 25.11
N SER A 649 -2.14 -11.73 23.91
CA SER A 649 -1.63 -11.16 22.65
C SER A 649 -1.88 -9.64 22.56
N LEU A 650 -3.07 -9.18 22.97
CA LEU A 650 -3.41 -7.76 22.98
C LEU A 650 -2.65 -6.99 24.08
N LEU A 651 -2.42 -7.60 25.25
CA LEU A 651 -1.55 -7.01 26.28
C LEU A 651 -0.08 -6.95 25.83
N LEU A 652 0.39 -7.97 25.09
CA LEU A 652 1.73 -7.95 24.50
C LEU A 652 1.88 -6.80 23.50
N ARG A 653 0.90 -6.60 22.59
CA ARG A 653 0.85 -5.41 21.74
C ARG A 653 0.92 -4.13 22.56
N SER A 654 0.08 -4.02 23.59
CA SER A 654 0.03 -2.85 24.47
C SER A 654 1.41 -2.55 25.11
N SER A 655 2.19 -3.57 25.42
CA SER A 655 3.55 -3.38 25.96
C SER A 655 4.55 -2.83 24.92
N LEU A 656 4.31 -3.02 23.65
CA LEU A 656 5.20 -2.64 22.53
C LEU A 656 4.85 -1.29 21.88
N PHE A 657 3.87 -0.54 22.39
CA PHE A 657 3.48 0.75 21.81
C PHE A 657 4.60 1.79 21.71
N PRO A 658 5.53 1.92 22.70
CA PRO A 658 6.62 2.87 22.55
C PRO A 658 7.53 2.56 21.35
N LEU A 659 7.73 1.27 21.03
CA LEU A 659 8.43 0.83 19.83
C LEU A 659 7.61 1.18 18.59
N LEU A 660 6.32 0.77 18.54
CA LEU A 660 5.46 0.98 17.37
C LEU A 660 5.32 2.46 17.04
N TYR A 661 5.10 3.31 18.04
CA TYR A 661 4.99 4.76 17.84
C TYR A 661 6.28 5.37 17.30
N THR A 662 7.43 4.92 17.81
CA THR A 662 8.75 5.32 17.30
C THR A 662 8.95 4.91 15.83
N LEU A 663 8.46 3.71 15.44
CA LEU A 663 8.50 3.27 14.04
C LEU A 663 7.64 4.15 13.13
N PHE A 664 6.46 4.56 13.57
CA PHE A 664 5.63 5.52 12.84
C PHE A 664 6.30 6.90 12.71
N HIS A 665 6.99 7.37 13.76
CA HIS A 665 7.81 8.57 13.64
C HIS A 665 8.89 8.44 12.55
N ARG A 666 9.53 7.29 12.43
CA ARG A 666 10.49 7.03 11.35
C ARG A 666 9.84 6.93 9.98
N ALA A 667 8.64 6.41 9.89
CA ALA A 667 7.86 6.43 8.65
C ALA A 667 7.53 7.86 8.21
N HIS A 668 7.04 8.67 9.16
CA HIS A 668 6.70 10.07 8.94
C HIS A 668 7.89 10.95 8.54
N THR A 669 9.05 10.77 9.19
CA THR A 669 10.21 11.67 9.00
C THR A 669 11.21 11.21 7.94
N HIS A 670 11.27 9.90 7.63
CA HIS A 670 12.30 9.32 6.77
C HIS A 670 11.73 8.34 5.73
N GLY A 671 10.41 8.12 5.69
CA GLY A 671 9.79 7.17 4.79
C GLY A 671 10.14 5.70 5.07
N HIS A 672 10.50 5.37 6.31
CA HIS A 672 10.76 3.98 6.67
C HIS A 672 9.47 3.16 6.78
N THR A 673 9.52 1.88 6.47
CA THR A 673 8.42 0.96 6.69
C THR A 673 8.28 0.60 8.18
N VAL A 674 7.07 0.47 8.68
CA VAL A 674 6.75 0.01 10.06
C VAL A 674 6.81 -1.51 10.12
N ALA A 675 5.92 -2.20 9.40
CA ALA A 675 6.06 -3.62 9.12
C ALA A 675 7.00 -3.81 7.94
N ARG A 676 7.99 -4.70 8.10
CA ARG A 676 9.12 -4.78 7.18
C ARG A 676 9.37 -6.23 6.74
N PRO A 677 9.49 -6.52 5.44
CA PRO A 677 9.90 -7.85 4.99
C PRO A 677 11.38 -8.11 5.33
N LEU A 678 11.73 -9.37 5.51
CA LEU A 678 13.10 -9.77 5.90
C LEU A 678 14.15 -9.27 4.90
N LEU A 679 13.84 -9.24 3.61
CA LEU A 679 14.75 -8.79 2.56
C LEU A 679 15.24 -7.34 2.74
N PHE A 680 14.50 -6.47 3.43
CA PHE A 680 14.93 -5.08 3.69
C PHE A 680 16.11 -5.00 4.65
N GLU A 681 16.19 -5.93 5.59
CA GLU A 681 17.28 -6.00 6.57
C GLU A 681 18.39 -6.96 6.13
N PHE A 682 18.08 -7.91 5.24
CA PHE A 682 19.00 -8.92 4.73
C PHE A 682 19.01 -8.97 3.19
N PRO A 683 19.22 -7.82 2.50
CA PRO A 683 19.06 -7.73 1.05
C PRO A 683 20.10 -8.55 0.26
N LYS A 684 21.16 -9.04 0.90
CA LYS A 684 22.15 -9.95 0.28
C LYS A 684 21.81 -11.43 0.44
N ASP A 685 20.84 -11.75 1.28
CA ASP A 685 20.36 -13.13 1.45
C ASP A 685 19.14 -13.38 0.57
N VAL A 686 19.39 -13.92 -0.63
CA VAL A 686 18.35 -14.17 -1.64
C VAL A 686 17.20 -15.06 -1.13
N ARG A 687 17.45 -15.90 -0.09
CA ARG A 687 16.38 -16.71 0.51
C ARG A 687 15.31 -15.87 1.18
N THR A 688 15.63 -14.63 1.58
CA THR A 688 14.64 -13.73 2.19
C THR A 688 13.67 -13.10 1.17
N TYR A 689 13.97 -13.18 -0.12
CA TYR A 689 13.23 -12.47 -1.18
C TYR A 689 11.79 -12.98 -1.34
N GLY A 690 11.55 -14.28 -1.14
CA GLY A 690 10.21 -14.87 -1.20
C GLY A 690 9.54 -15.08 0.16
N ILE A 691 10.11 -14.59 1.27
CA ILE A 691 9.52 -14.81 2.60
C ILE A 691 8.41 -13.80 2.87
N ASP A 692 7.19 -14.30 2.97
CA ASP A 692 5.98 -13.55 3.32
C ASP A 692 5.14 -14.21 4.44
N ARG A 693 5.70 -15.23 5.11
CA ARG A 693 5.11 -15.86 6.30
C ARG A 693 5.69 -15.33 7.62
N GLN A 694 6.69 -14.46 7.54
CA GLN A 694 7.38 -13.77 8.62
C GLN A 694 7.65 -12.33 8.23
N PHE A 695 7.74 -11.48 9.23
CA PHE A 695 8.07 -10.06 9.02
C PHE A 695 8.75 -9.48 10.26
N LEU A 696 9.23 -8.25 10.12
CA LEU A 696 9.83 -7.49 11.21
C LEU A 696 8.98 -6.27 11.56
N TRP A 697 8.92 -5.90 12.83
CA TRP A 697 8.65 -4.52 13.21
C TRP A 697 9.98 -3.77 13.29
N GLY A 698 10.12 -2.76 12.40
CA GLY A 698 11.38 -2.05 12.21
C GLY A 698 12.52 -2.99 11.82
N LYS A 699 13.69 -2.82 12.44
CA LYS A 699 14.92 -3.55 12.10
C LYS A 699 15.16 -4.81 12.92
N SER A 700 14.45 -4.99 14.02
CA SER A 700 14.91 -5.87 15.09
C SER A 700 13.90 -6.86 15.65
N LEU A 701 12.61 -6.59 15.64
CA LEU A 701 11.62 -7.48 16.22
C LEU A 701 11.00 -8.35 15.12
N MET A 702 11.40 -9.61 15.05
CA MET A 702 10.88 -10.62 14.11
C MET A 702 9.62 -11.28 14.66
N VAL A 703 8.58 -11.35 13.85
CA VAL A 703 7.30 -12.00 14.14
C VAL A 703 7.15 -13.24 13.26
N THR A 704 6.95 -14.40 13.90
CA THR A 704 6.79 -15.70 13.23
C THR A 704 5.46 -16.33 13.65
N PRO A 705 4.32 -15.98 13.01
CA PRO A 705 2.99 -16.46 13.38
C PRO A 705 2.75 -17.89 12.89
N VAL A 706 1.84 -18.61 13.56
CA VAL A 706 1.27 -19.87 13.07
C VAL A 706 0.19 -19.53 12.02
N LEU A 707 0.30 -20.11 10.84
CA LEU A 707 -0.56 -19.84 9.66
C LEU A 707 -1.23 -21.11 9.12
N ASP A 708 -1.11 -22.22 9.82
CA ASP A 708 -1.66 -23.52 9.41
C ASP A 708 -2.49 -24.11 10.58
N PRO A 709 -3.62 -24.78 10.29
CA PRO A 709 -4.50 -25.32 11.32
C PRO A 709 -3.91 -26.54 12.05
N GLY A 710 -4.29 -26.70 13.31
CA GLY A 710 -4.05 -27.93 14.08
C GLY A 710 -2.59 -28.22 14.42
N VAL A 711 -1.70 -27.22 14.41
CA VAL A 711 -0.27 -27.37 14.68
C VAL A 711 0.14 -26.64 15.96
N ASP A 712 1.09 -27.20 16.69
CA ASP A 712 1.71 -26.64 17.90
C ASP A 712 3.16 -26.18 17.66
N TYR A 713 3.51 -25.96 16.39
CA TYR A 713 4.82 -25.47 15.97
C TYR A 713 4.71 -24.60 14.73
N VAL A 714 5.76 -23.82 14.48
CA VAL A 714 5.95 -23.08 13.23
C VAL A 714 7.39 -23.24 12.76
N VAL A 715 7.59 -23.25 11.45
CA VAL A 715 8.94 -23.18 10.84
C VAL A 715 9.21 -21.74 10.45
N GLY A 716 10.29 -21.17 11.00
CA GLY A 716 10.74 -19.82 10.71
C GLY A 716 12.14 -19.81 10.14
N TYR A 717 12.36 -18.95 9.15
CA TYR A 717 13.70 -18.69 8.60
C TYR A 717 14.42 -17.66 9.47
N PHE A 718 15.63 -17.98 9.89
CA PHE A 718 16.50 -17.09 10.64
C PHE A 718 17.71 -16.72 9.77
N PRO A 719 17.79 -15.48 9.24
CA PRO A 719 18.98 -14.98 8.58
C PRO A 719 20.23 -15.13 9.46
N GLN A 720 21.40 -15.18 8.83
CA GLN A 720 22.67 -15.29 9.55
C GLN A 720 22.83 -14.17 10.59
N GLY A 721 23.17 -14.55 11.83
CA GLY A 721 23.39 -13.64 12.95
C GLY A 721 22.97 -14.25 14.27
N LEU A 722 22.96 -13.41 15.29
CA LEU A 722 22.54 -13.79 16.62
C LEU A 722 21.12 -13.25 16.88
N TRP A 723 20.23 -14.14 17.31
CA TRP A 723 18.84 -13.85 17.63
C TRP A 723 18.54 -14.22 19.06
N TYR A 724 17.60 -13.53 19.68
CA TYR A 724 17.16 -13.78 21.05
C TYR A 724 15.66 -14.00 21.10
N ASP A 725 15.22 -15.09 21.73
CA ASP A 725 13.81 -15.25 22.08
C ASP A 725 13.36 -14.06 22.94
N TYR A 726 12.28 -13.40 22.52
CA TYR A 726 11.81 -12.17 23.17
C TYR A 726 11.41 -12.39 24.64
N TYR A 727 10.84 -13.56 24.94
CA TYR A 727 10.29 -13.85 26.27
C TYR A 727 11.35 -14.36 27.25
N THR A 728 12.25 -15.21 26.77
CA THR A 728 13.24 -15.89 27.60
C THR A 728 14.63 -15.27 27.51
N GLY A 729 14.92 -14.54 26.40
CA GLY A 729 16.27 -14.04 26.10
C GLY A 729 17.28 -15.14 25.75
N ASP A 730 16.82 -16.36 25.50
CA ASP A 730 17.67 -17.45 25.03
C ASP A 730 18.18 -17.14 23.62
N SER A 731 19.47 -17.35 23.39
CA SER A 731 20.09 -16.99 22.13
C SER A 731 20.06 -18.11 21.11
N ILE A 732 19.80 -17.75 19.88
CA ILE A 732 19.86 -18.59 18.67
C ILE A 732 20.96 -18.03 17.77
N ARG A 733 21.99 -18.83 17.49
CA ARG A 733 23.01 -18.47 16.50
C ARG A 733 22.68 -19.13 15.17
N SER A 734 22.12 -18.37 14.25
CA SER A 734 21.77 -18.85 12.92
C SER A 734 22.91 -18.66 11.91
N LYS A 735 23.03 -19.63 11.00
CA LYS A 735 23.87 -19.57 9.80
C LYS A 735 23.06 -19.21 8.54
N GLY A 736 21.82 -18.80 8.70
CA GLY A 736 20.84 -18.65 7.65
C GLY A 736 20.12 -19.97 7.40
N GLU A 737 19.20 -20.35 8.28
CA GLU A 737 18.54 -21.67 8.27
C GLU A 737 17.10 -21.59 8.78
N GLU A 738 16.30 -22.56 8.42
CA GLU A 738 14.96 -22.75 8.94
C GLU A 738 15.02 -23.48 10.29
N LEU A 739 14.26 -23.00 11.26
CA LEU A 739 14.15 -23.58 12.59
C LEU A 739 12.69 -23.90 12.90
N ARG A 740 12.48 -25.07 13.52
CA ARG A 740 11.18 -25.46 14.06
C ARG A 740 11.03 -24.93 15.47
N LEU A 741 10.06 -24.04 15.66
CA LEU A 741 9.76 -23.37 16.91
C LEU A 741 8.48 -23.93 17.52
N LYS A 742 8.45 -24.16 18.81
CA LYS A 742 7.23 -24.53 19.53
C LYS A 742 6.25 -23.36 19.51
N ALA A 743 4.98 -23.64 19.26
CA ALA A 743 3.93 -22.64 19.18
C ALA A 743 2.60 -23.19 19.72
N PRO A 744 2.50 -23.49 21.03
CA PRO A 744 1.21 -23.84 21.61
C PRO A 744 0.18 -22.73 21.36
N LEU A 745 -1.10 -23.04 21.52
CA LEU A 745 -2.19 -22.13 21.10
C LEU A 745 -2.11 -20.72 21.72
N GLU A 746 -1.58 -20.61 22.94
CA GLU A 746 -1.45 -19.33 23.65
C GLU A 746 -0.19 -18.52 23.26
N HIS A 747 0.66 -19.03 22.35
CA HIS A 747 1.98 -18.47 22.09
C HIS A 747 2.17 -18.02 20.64
N ILE A 748 2.71 -16.81 20.44
CA ILE A 748 3.26 -16.32 19.17
C ILE A 748 4.78 -16.16 19.28
N ASN A 749 5.52 -16.67 18.32
CA ASN A 749 6.99 -16.60 18.32
C ASN A 749 7.50 -15.22 17.95
N LEU A 750 8.26 -14.61 18.86
CA LEU A 750 8.92 -13.32 18.70
C LEU A 750 10.41 -13.45 18.97
N HIS A 751 11.23 -12.87 18.10
CA HIS A 751 12.69 -12.88 18.29
C HIS A 751 13.29 -11.49 18.07
N LEU A 752 14.25 -11.12 18.89
CA LEU A 752 15.03 -9.90 18.73
C LEU A 752 16.33 -10.20 17.99
N ARG A 753 16.59 -9.43 16.95
CA ARG A 753 17.91 -9.41 16.31
C ARG A 753 18.93 -8.80 17.25
N GLU A 754 20.16 -9.29 17.22
CA GLU A 754 21.29 -8.70 17.95
C GLU A 754 21.52 -7.22 17.63
N GLY A 755 22.06 -6.47 18.58
CA GLY A 755 22.41 -5.07 18.40
C GLY A 755 21.24 -4.08 18.56
N ALA A 756 20.11 -4.49 19.16
CA ALA A 756 18.96 -3.66 19.35
C ALA A 756 18.67 -3.28 20.80
N VAL A 757 18.14 -2.05 20.99
CA VAL A 757 17.47 -1.63 22.23
C VAL A 757 16.06 -1.23 21.86
N ILE A 758 15.05 -1.93 22.42
CA ILE A 758 13.65 -1.63 22.18
C ILE A 758 12.99 -1.07 23.46
N PRO A 759 12.27 0.07 23.33
CA PRO A 759 11.47 0.59 24.43
C PRO A 759 10.14 -0.17 24.51
N THR A 760 9.77 -0.58 25.72
CA THR A 760 8.48 -1.21 26.02
C THR A 760 7.87 -0.54 27.25
N GLN A 761 6.63 -0.88 27.59
CA GLN A 761 5.96 -0.35 28.78
C GLN A 761 5.10 -1.40 29.45
N ARG A 762 4.66 -1.14 30.68
CA ARG A 762 3.72 -2.02 31.37
C ARG A 762 2.36 -1.94 30.65
N PRO A 763 1.84 -3.10 30.16
CA PRO A 763 0.58 -3.08 29.43
C PRO A 763 -0.61 -2.77 30.32
N ASN A 764 -1.66 -2.18 29.75
CA ASN A 764 -2.95 -1.97 30.40
C ASN A 764 -4.10 -2.18 29.38
N THR A 765 -5.34 -2.01 29.84
CA THR A 765 -6.55 -2.24 29.03
C THR A 765 -6.87 -1.11 28.07
N THR A 766 -6.28 0.06 28.23
CA THR A 766 -6.34 1.18 27.29
C THR A 766 -4.99 1.86 27.15
N LEU A 767 -4.74 2.46 25.98
CA LEU A 767 -3.56 3.27 25.72
C LEU A 767 -3.49 4.51 26.59
N PHE A 768 -4.64 5.09 26.91
CA PHE A 768 -4.74 6.23 27.84
C PHE A 768 -4.08 5.93 29.19
N VAL A 769 -4.31 4.72 29.72
CA VAL A 769 -3.68 4.29 30.98
C VAL A 769 -2.25 3.82 30.77
N SER A 770 -1.96 3.14 29.64
CA SER A 770 -0.63 2.63 29.33
C SER A 770 0.38 3.75 29.10
N SER A 771 0.00 4.85 28.45
CA SER A 771 0.92 5.97 28.15
C SER A 771 1.52 6.63 29.38
N GLY A 772 0.83 6.58 30.54
CA GLY A 772 1.32 7.08 31.82
C GLY A 772 2.20 6.09 32.60
N GLN A 773 2.40 4.84 32.07
CA GLN A 773 3.21 3.84 32.77
C GLN A 773 4.71 4.03 32.49
N PRO A 774 5.57 3.64 33.46
CA PRO A 774 7.01 3.65 33.24
C PRO A 774 7.44 2.74 32.09
N LEU A 775 8.51 3.14 31.40
CA LEU A 775 9.13 2.35 30.34
C LEU A 775 10.00 1.22 30.90
N HIS A 776 10.10 0.16 30.10
CA HIS A 776 11.07 -0.91 30.25
C HIS A 776 11.92 -0.95 28.98
N LEU A 777 13.23 -1.11 29.10
CA LEU A 777 14.14 -1.23 27.96
C LEU A 777 14.61 -2.67 27.85
N VAL A 778 14.55 -3.23 26.65
CA VAL A 778 15.06 -4.57 26.34
C VAL A 778 16.20 -4.42 25.34
N SER A 779 17.41 -4.85 25.73
CA SER A 779 18.60 -4.77 24.90
C SER A 779 19.07 -6.17 24.49
N SER A 780 19.17 -6.44 23.21
CA SER A 780 19.74 -7.65 22.64
C SER A 780 21.16 -7.36 22.16
N LEU A 781 22.16 -7.77 22.93
CA LEU A 781 23.54 -7.44 22.65
C LEU A 781 24.08 -8.20 21.43
N SER A 782 24.83 -7.52 20.60
CA SER A 782 25.66 -8.12 19.54
C SER A 782 26.85 -8.88 20.14
N GLU A 783 27.59 -9.59 19.32
CA GLU A 783 28.74 -10.40 19.79
C GLU A 783 29.82 -9.56 20.44
N ASP A 784 30.01 -8.32 19.99
CA ASP A 784 30.93 -7.35 20.55
C ASP A 784 30.38 -6.62 21.78
N GLY A 785 29.13 -6.91 22.18
CA GLY A 785 28.46 -6.34 23.34
C GLY A 785 27.86 -4.96 23.09
N SER A 786 27.64 -4.57 21.83
CA SER A 786 26.98 -3.34 21.47
C SER A 786 25.47 -3.53 21.21
N ALA A 787 24.70 -2.43 21.36
CA ALA A 787 23.30 -2.33 20.94
C ALA A 787 22.90 -0.87 20.79
N GLY A 788 21.91 -0.60 19.95
CA GLY A 788 21.36 0.74 19.71
C GLY A 788 19.86 0.73 19.55
N GLY A 789 19.22 1.83 19.89
CA GLY A 789 17.78 2.00 19.72
C GLY A 789 17.37 3.46 19.94
N GLU A 790 16.09 3.71 19.84
CA GLU A 790 15.54 5.04 19.97
C GLU A 790 14.11 5.03 20.54
N LEU A 791 13.69 6.17 21.05
CA LEU A 791 12.33 6.43 21.48
C LEU A 791 11.93 7.82 20.99
N PHE A 792 10.80 7.88 20.29
CA PHE A 792 10.07 9.11 20.04
C PHE A 792 8.84 9.17 20.95
N TRP A 793 8.59 10.36 21.53
CA TRP A 793 7.46 10.57 22.44
C TRP A 793 6.99 12.01 22.41
N ASP A 794 5.70 12.22 22.25
CA ASP A 794 5.02 13.52 22.33
C ASP A 794 3.68 13.40 23.08
N ASP A 795 2.75 14.32 22.89
CA ASP A 795 1.42 14.25 23.52
C ASP A 795 0.47 13.24 22.85
N GLY A 796 0.85 12.73 21.70
CA GLY A 796 0.10 11.72 20.94
C GLY A 796 -1.09 12.25 20.12
N GLU A 797 -1.39 13.53 20.14
CA GLU A 797 -2.57 14.11 19.49
C GLU A 797 -2.29 15.36 18.66
N SER A 798 -1.39 16.26 19.08
CA SER A 798 -1.14 17.54 18.41
C SER A 798 -0.39 17.37 17.07
N ILE A 799 -0.74 18.18 16.08
CA ILE A 799 -0.13 18.14 14.73
C ILE A 799 1.21 18.87 14.68
N ASP A 800 1.42 19.88 15.50
CA ASP A 800 2.54 20.83 15.46
C ASP A 800 3.62 20.56 16.52
N THR A 801 3.69 19.32 17.05
CA THR A 801 4.68 18.97 18.09
C THR A 801 6.12 19.10 17.61
N PHE A 802 6.38 18.87 16.31
CA PHE A 802 7.69 19.02 15.69
C PHE A 802 8.10 20.50 15.56
N GLU A 803 7.17 21.35 15.10
CA GLU A 803 7.39 22.79 14.89
C GLU A 803 7.55 23.54 16.19
N THR A 804 6.93 23.04 17.25
CA THR A 804 6.94 23.66 18.59
C THR A 804 7.94 23.04 19.56
N ASP A 805 8.77 22.08 19.09
CA ASP A 805 9.72 21.31 19.94
C ASP A 805 9.07 20.64 21.17
N GLN A 806 7.78 20.24 21.05
CA GLN A 806 7.02 19.62 22.14
C GLN A 806 7.09 18.08 22.06
N TYR A 807 8.26 17.55 21.81
CA TYR A 807 8.50 16.11 21.77
C TYR A 807 9.81 15.72 22.43
N ALA A 808 9.97 14.43 22.70
CA ALA A 808 11.23 13.83 23.13
C ALA A 808 11.69 12.83 22.10
N HIS A 809 12.93 12.96 21.61
CA HIS A 809 13.58 11.96 20.80
C HIS A 809 14.87 11.52 21.48
N VAL A 810 14.89 10.31 22.00
CA VAL A 810 15.98 9.74 22.79
C VAL A 810 16.66 8.62 22.03
N VAL A 811 17.98 8.69 21.87
CA VAL A 811 18.80 7.63 21.29
C VAL A 811 19.48 6.85 22.42
N PHE A 812 19.29 5.55 22.43
CA PHE A 812 19.91 4.62 23.35
C PHE A 812 21.15 3.99 22.72
N THR A 813 22.25 3.94 23.47
CA THR A 813 23.51 3.35 23.01
C THR A 813 24.08 2.43 24.07
N VAL A 814 24.40 1.21 23.70
CA VAL A 814 25.14 0.26 24.51
C VAL A 814 26.49 0.00 23.85
N VAL A 815 27.57 0.23 24.56
CA VAL A 815 28.91 0.03 24.03
C VAL A 815 29.78 -0.68 25.06
N LYS A 816 30.69 -1.49 24.56
CA LYS A 816 31.78 -2.05 25.38
C LYS A 816 32.81 -0.97 25.61
N VAL A 817 33.26 -0.78 26.89
CA VAL A 817 34.24 0.25 27.21
C VAL A 817 35.62 -0.12 26.60
N PRO A 818 36.24 0.77 25.79
CA PRO A 818 37.56 0.54 25.20
C PRO A 818 38.62 0.27 26.29
N GLY A 819 39.44 -0.76 26.09
CA GLY A 819 40.48 -1.18 27.04
C GLY A 819 39.97 -2.00 28.24
N SER A 820 38.66 -2.20 28.38
CA SER A 820 38.08 -3.10 29.37
C SER A 820 37.49 -4.32 28.66
N THR A 821 37.83 -5.51 29.15
CA THR A 821 37.24 -6.75 28.59
C THR A 821 35.83 -7.02 29.09
N ASN A 822 35.39 -6.33 30.16
CA ASN A 822 34.26 -6.77 30.99
C ASN A 822 33.27 -5.64 31.37
N THR A 823 33.38 -4.42 30.78
CA THR A 823 32.48 -3.31 31.14
C THR A 823 31.63 -2.92 29.94
N ILE A 824 30.30 -2.88 30.12
CA ILE A 824 29.33 -2.39 29.14
C ILE A 824 28.69 -1.13 29.72
N THR A 825 28.62 -0.08 28.92
CA THR A 825 27.97 1.19 29.29
C THR A 825 26.73 1.40 28.47
N PHE A 826 25.63 1.71 29.11
CA PHE A 826 24.38 2.15 28.48
C PHE A 826 24.20 3.65 28.70
N THR A 827 23.92 4.40 27.64
CA THR A 827 23.69 5.86 27.69
C THR A 827 22.45 6.26 26.90
N SER A 828 21.82 7.37 27.30
CA SER A 828 20.79 8.07 26.52
C SER A 828 21.28 9.43 26.09
N SER A 829 20.91 9.85 24.87
CA SER A 829 21.40 11.09 24.22
C SER A 829 20.92 12.38 24.88
N LEU A 830 19.74 12.34 25.51
CA LEU A 830 19.11 13.49 26.17
C LEU A 830 18.63 13.07 27.56
N PRO A 831 18.48 14.06 28.51
CA PRO A 831 17.64 13.82 29.67
C PRO A 831 16.26 13.39 29.16
N ILE A 832 15.82 12.20 29.56
CA ILE A 832 14.46 11.77 29.31
C ILE A 832 13.55 12.87 29.89
N ALA A 833 12.58 13.36 29.11
CA ALA A 833 11.68 14.42 29.55
C ALA A 833 11.10 14.09 30.94
N SER A 834 10.84 15.11 31.75
CA SER A 834 10.48 14.91 33.17
C SER A 834 9.27 14.02 33.42
N TYR A 835 8.45 13.80 32.37
CA TYR A 835 7.27 12.92 32.38
C TYR A 835 7.54 11.46 31.94
N ILE A 836 8.76 11.16 31.41
CA ILE A 836 9.13 9.81 31.02
C ILE A 836 10.03 9.19 32.12
N THR A 837 9.61 8.04 32.65
CA THR A 837 10.36 7.30 33.65
C THR A 837 10.72 5.93 33.11
N VAL A 838 11.98 5.50 33.25
CA VAL A 838 12.40 4.12 33.02
C VAL A 838 12.41 3.37 34.34
N GLU A 839 11.66 2.25 34.42
CA GLU A 839 11.56 1.42 35.64
C GLU A 839 12.53 0.26 35.61
N THR A 840 12.71 -0.40 34.44
CA THR A 840 13.62 -1.55 34.32
C THR A 840 14.40 -1.52 33.03
N ALA A 841 15.59 -2.12 33.03
CA ALA A 841 16.36 -2.43 31.85
C ALA A 841 16.78 -3.92 31.90
N SER A 842 16.61 -4.59 30.76
CA SER A 842 17.01 -5.99 30.56
C SER A 842 18.06 -6.07 29.45
N PHE A 843 19.10 -6.83 29.66
CA PHE A 843 20.19 -7.05 28.69
C PHE A 843 20.33 -8.54 28.41
N TYR A 844 20.08 -8.95 27.19
CA TYR A 844 20.25 -10.31 26.69
C TYR A 844 21.66 -10.47 26.11
N GLY A 845 22.29 -11.63 26.27
CA GLY A 845 23.62 -11.90 25.74
C GLY A 845 24.78 -11.49 26.65
N VAL A 846 24.53 -11.21 27.88
CA VAL A 846 25.58 -10.95 28.88
C VAL A 846 26.25 -12.26 29.29
N LYS A 847 27.45 -12.53 28.77
CA LYS A 847 28.09 -13.84 28.81
C LYS A 847 28.59 -14.28 30.22
N MET A 848 28.76 -13.30 31.13
CA MET A 848 29.22 -13.56 32.51
C MET A 848 28.39 -12.71 33.48
N GLU A 849 28.16 -13.26 34.66
CA GLU A 849 27.50 -12.52 35.72
C GLU A 849 28.32 -11.28 36.11
N PRO A 850 27.72 -10.09 36.07
CA PRO A 850 28.41 -8.87 36.48
C PRO A 850 28.79 -8.92 37.98
N THR A 851 29.97 -8.47 38.32
CA THR A 851 30.36 -8.28 39.71
C THR A 851 29.76 -7.02 40.33
N ARG A 852 29.38 -6.07 39.49
CA ARG A 852 28.79 -4.79 39.91
C ARG A 852 27.95 -4.22 38.79
N VAL A 853 26.80 -3.65 39.14
CA VAL A 853 25.96 -2.83 38.23
C VAL A 853 25.68 -1.49 38.88
N MET A 854 25.83 -0.41 38.14
CA MET A 854 25.58 0.94 38.63
C MET A 854 24.55 1.63 37.69
N VAL A 855 23.70 2.45 38.28
CA VAL A 855 22.78 3.36 37.59
C VAL A 855 23.08 4.77 38.02
N ASN A 856 23.46 5.67 37.10
CA ASN A 856 23.83 7.06 37.41
C ASN A 856 24.87 7.15 38.53
N SER A 857 25.92 6.32 38.46
CA SER A 857 27.01 6.23 39.41
C SER A 857 26.66 5.72 40.84
N HIS A 858 25.45 5.15 41.01
CA HIS A 858 25.02 4.54 42.24
C HIS A 858 24.85 3.01 42.04
N ASP A 859 25.23 2.21 43.02
CA ASP A 859 25.04 0.77 42.96
C ASP A 859 23.56 0.40 42.84
N ALA A 860 23.26 -0.47 41.89
CA ALA A 860 21.92 -0.96 41.58
C ALA A 860 21.81 -2.46 41.81
N ALA A 861 20.70 -2.87 42.41
CA ALA A 861 20.38 -4.29 42.53
C ALA A 861 20.03 -4.88 41.17
N PHE A 862 20.53 -6.04 40.86
CA PHE A 862 20.26 -6.74 39.61
C PHE A 862 20.03 -8.24 39.85
N THR A 863 19.45 -8.87 38.81
CA THR A 863 19.38 -10.33 38.72
C THR A 863 20.15 -10.78 37.49
N TYR A 864 20.85 -11.91 37.60
CA TYR A 864 21.51 -12.58 36.48
C TYR A 864 21.00 -13.99 36.34
N ARG A 865 20.53 -14.35 35.16
CA ARG A 865 20.05 -15.70 34.84
C ARG A 865 20.17 -15.95 33.35
N ALA A 866 20.71 -17.10 32.94
CA ALA A 866 20.75 -17.55 31.56
C ALA A 866 21.28 -16.47 30.57
N ASN A 867 22.44 -15.85 30.90
CA ASN A 867 23.07 -14.78 30.15
C ASN A 867 22.22 -13.48 30.03
N GLN A 868 21.33 -13.26 30.99
CA GLN A 868 20.51 -12.05 31.06
C GLN A 868 20.79 -11.29 32.35
N VAL A 869 20.90 -9.98 32.21
CA VAL A 869 20.93 -9.06 33.37
C VAL A 869 19.63 -8.26 33.35
N ARG A 870 18.92 -8.25 34.48
CA ARG A 870 17.76 -7.37 34.68
C ARG A 870 17.98 -6.54 35.93
N LEU A 871 17.76 -5.24 35.80
CA LEU A 871 17.93 -4.29 36.87
C LEU A 871 16.74 -3.33 36.98
N GLY A 872 16.45 -2.91 38.22
CA GLY A 872 15.52 -1.83 38.51
C GLY A 872 16.20 -0.49 38.27
N VAL A 873 15.52 0.38 37.53
CA VAL A 873 16.00 1.73 37.24
C VAL A 873 14.88 2.70 37.62
N ARG A 874 15.14 3.56 38.59
CA ARG A 874 14.22 4.67 38.88
C ARG A 874 14.92 5.97 38.53
N SER A 875 14.93 6.33 37.25
CA SER A 875 15.69 7.48 36.80
C SER A 875 15.09 8.15 35.56
N GLN A 876 15.18 9.47 35.56
CA GLN A 876 14.90 10.33 34.40
C GLN A 876 16.10 10.46 33.44
N ARG A 877 17.30 10.03 33.88
CA ARG A 877 18.53 10.04 33.09
C ARG A 877 19.26 8.72 33.34
N LEU A 878 19.52 7.98 32.29
CA LEU A 878 20.06 6.64 32.40
C LEU A 878 21.51 6.61 31.91
N SER A 879 22.41 6.31 32.80
CA SER A 879 23.73 5.75 32.48
C SER A 879 23.96 4.51 33.35
N VAL A 880 24.22 3.39 32.73
CA VAL A 880 24.53 2.11 33.38
C VAL A 880 25.98 1.80 33.08
N PHE A 881 26.80 1.63 34.14
CA PHE A 881 28.22 1.33 34.01
C PHE A 881 28.50 -0.09 34.43
#